data_27f20a70ed1911e2da98471fef4a7d83
#
_entry.id   27f20a70ed1911e2da98471fef4a7d83
#
_cell.length_a   1.000
_cell.length_b   1.000
_cell.length_c   1.000
_cell.angle_alpha   90.00
_cell.angle_beta   90.00
_cell.angle_gamma   90.00
#
_symmetry.space_group_name_H-M   'P 1'
#
loop_
_entity.id
_entity.type
_entity.pdbx_description
1 polymer ?
#
loop_
_entity_poly.entity_id
_entity_poly.type
_entity_poly.pdbx_seq_one_letter_code
_entity_poly.pdbx_strand_id
1 'polypeptide(L)'
;MSATTNSGARIAGTGAAGFKPVVAMSHDFLAQTAKLPMAVHAKVLKWAMAFQIDPTAPGINYENIQSRDPNLRSVRIDLDWRGIVHKPERGNVYTLLYVDHHDAAYAWAKNRKLAINRVTGAMQVVVLETVTSVEEAPPVAALVEVPEVFPGGQGGANTPWASFEGLSDQHLLALGVPEDLLARVRRIATESELDGMQESLPLEAYEGLFLVGAGDSVDQVLGSRETRVDRAIDTEDFEAALLKPESQSRFVVVTDDAAMAAMLNAPLAQWRIFLHPTQHKLASGSRSGPVRVLGGAGTGKTVLAMHRAKWLAENATADGQKVLFTTFTKNLARDIEDNLKSLCSPRTMEKIEVKNLDAWVYAFLRARRYPHRIVYGRKEDAGAKAAWSTAMAARDSSLDLTEEFYDEEFDQVVLAQGVSSRDEYRAARRIGRGVTLARSKRDAVWPVFDEYRQQLSTRQLKEVDDAYRDATALLETEAAEAKASGKVSTQVYSSVIVDETQDFGTQSLRLLRAMVPCVNNDLFFVGDGHQRIYPRNRAAMSKCGIDIRGRSKKLYLNYRTTAEIRNQAVALLEGVDVDDLDDGHDELRRYKSLSHGPSHPMIQVDDLAAAIDETVRYLKNWREADASLNANDCVVSRTAAVLVRSTAVRSAIEQRCKSEGMSTVVIDKDQMMTAAPEAVRFATLHRAKGLEFDRVIVVGRRSALGDLEETAQERRLLYVALTRAKREAGLILF
;
A
#
# COMPACT_ATOMS: atom_id res chain seq x y z
N MET A 1 -22.47 29.87 -30.60
CA MET A 1 -21.68 31.05 -30.17
C MET A 1 -21.92 31.27 -28.71
N SER A 2 -21.01 30.87 -27.88
CA SER A 2 -20.58 31.50 -26.63
C SER A 2 -19.54 30.58 -25.98
N ALA A 3 -18.35 31.07 -25.90
CA ALA A 3 -17.18 30.44 -25.34
C ALA A 3 -17.28 30.49 -23.82
N THR A 4 -17.21 29.35 -23.16
CA THR A 4 -17.01 29.23 -21.71
C THR A 4 -15.54 29.20 -21.42
N THR A 5 -15.08 30.25 -20.81
CA THR A 5 -13.72 30.50 -20.35
C THR A 5 -13.33 29.57 -19.23
N ASN A 6 -12.24 28.89 -19.47
CA ASN A 6 -11.49 28.06 -18.53
C ASN A 6 -10.79 29.00 -17.52
N SER A 7 -11.26 29.04 -16.26
CA SER A 7 -10.60 29.78 -15.19
C SER A 7 -9.47 28.94 -14.58
N GLY A 8 -8.35 28.85 -15.27
CA GLY A 8 -7.08 28.53 -14.63
C GLY A 8 -6.72 29.69 -13.69
N ALA A 9 -6.43 29.39 -12.43
CA ALA A 9 -5.92 30.36 -11.48
C ALA A 9 -4.62 30.93 -12.03
N ARG A 10 -4.73 32.09 -12.68
CA ARG A 10 -3.58 32.95 -13.01
C ARG A 10 -3.11 33.56 -11.70
N ILE A 11 -1.92 33.19 -11.27
CA ILE A 11 -1.13 33.98 -10.36
C ILE A 11 -0.86 35.28 -11.12
N ALA A 12 -1.44 36.38 -10.64
CA ALA A 12 -1.39 37.68 -11.29
C ALA A 12 0.07 38.16 -11.37
N GLY A 13 0.55 38.29 -12.58
CA GLY A 13 1.82 38.95 -12.86
C GLY A 13 1.63 40.42 -13.13
N THR A 14 2.65 41.20 -12.73
CA THR A 14 3.08 42.53 -13.20
C THR A 14 2.31 43.76 -12.71
N GLY A 15 2.82 44.25 -11.63
CA GLY A 15 2.85 45.65 -11.20
C GLY A 15 3.84 45.72 -10.06
N ALA A 16 4.69 46.68 -9.92
CA ALA A 16 5.78 46.83 -8.94
C ALA A 16 5.33 46.56 -7.48
N ALA A 17 5.06 45.31 -7.19
CA ALA A 17 4.72 44.70 -5.90
C ALA A 17 5.89 43.82 -5.54
N GLY A 18 6.39 43.95 -4.32
CA GLY A 18 7.63 43.38 -3.83
C GLY A 18 7.86 41.92 -4.19
N PHE A 19 9.10 41.56 -4.47
CA PHE A 19 9.66 40.24 -4.64
C PHE A 19 9.10 39.31 -3.56
N LYS A 20 8.25 38.36 -3.96
CA LYS A 20 7.70 37.34 -3.06
C LYS A 20 8.43 36.03 -3.32
N PRO A 21 9.31 35.61 -2.41
CA PRO A 21 10.03 34.35 -2.57
C PRO A 21 9.07 33.15 -2.46
N VAL A 22 9.37 32.12 -3.22
CA VAL A 22 8.72 30.81 -3.12
C VAL A 22 9.70 29.88 -2.42
N VAL A 23 9.30 29.33 -1.29
CA VAL A 23 10.13 28.36 -0.54
C VAL A 23 9.59 26.96 -0.76
N ALA A 24 10.46 26.10 -1.28
CA ALA A 24 10.20 24.68 -1.44
C ALA A 24 11.07 23.86 -0.47
N MET A 25 10.56 22.74 0.01
CA MET A 25 11.31 21.80 0.85
C MET A 25 11.47 20.48 0.16
N SER A 26 12.67 19.92 0.15
CA SER A 26 12.88 18.56 -0.32
C SER A 26 12.37 17.52 0.68
N HIS A 27 12.03 16.33 0.21
CA HIS A 27 11.73 15.21 1.09
C HIS A 27 12.88 14.82 2.00
N ASP A 28 14.13 14.96 1.54
CA ASP A 28 15.32 14.67 2.35
C ASP A 28 15.42 15.63 3.53
N PHE A 29 15.17 16.93 3.31
CA PHE A 29 15.13 17.93 4.38
C PHE A 29 14.08 17.56 5.44
N LEU A 30 12.91 17.21 5.01
CA LEU A 30 11.79 16.84 5.88
C LEU A 30 12.06 15.55 6.64
N ALA A 31 12.57 14.53 5.95
CA ALA A 31 12.92 13.24 6.55
C ALA A 31 14.04 13.37 7.60
N GLN A 32 15.01 14.23 7.37
CA GLN A 32 16.07 14.51 8.36
C GLN A 32 15.53 15.34 9.53
N THR A 33 14.75 16.39 9.26
CA THR A 33 14.12 17.19 10.33
C THR A 33 13.34 16.32 11.32
N ALA A 34 12.61 15.32 10.83
CA ALA A 34 11.83 14.43 11.66
C ALA A 34 12.66 13.46 12.54
N LYS A 35 13.97 13.33 12.27
CA LYS A 35 14.91 12.51 13.06
C LYS A 35 15.65 13.31 14.12
N LEU A 36 15.55 14.64 14.08
CA LEU A 36 16.33 15.51 14.97
C LEU A 36 15.85 15.43 16.41
N PRO A 37 16.76 15.61 17.39
CA PRO A 37 16.38 15.79 18.80
C PRO A 37 15.39 16.96 18.95
N MET A 38 14.45 16.84 19.88
CA MET A 38 13.35 17.81 20.05
C MET A 38 13.85 19.26 20.22
N ALA A 39 14.95 19.47 20.91
CA ALA A 39 15.55 20.80 21.11
C ALA A 39 16.09 21.39 19.80
N VAL A 40 16.67 20.56 18.93
CA VAL A 40 17.19 20.97 17.61
C VAL A 40 16.04 21.15 16.64
N HIS A 41 15.07 20.26 16.65
CA HIS A 41 13.85 20.34 15.84
C HIS A 41 13.13 21.69 16.01
N ALA A 42 12.97 22.16 17.25
CA ALA A 42 12.38 23.47 17.52
C ALA A 42 13.18 24.64 16.92
N LYS A 43 14.53 24.54 16.90
CA LYS A 43 15.38 25.56 16.26
C LYS A 43 15.25 25.52 14.74
N VAL A 44 15.22 24.31 14.13
CA VAL A 44 15.03 24.13 12.69
C VAL A 44 13.68 24.69 12.26
N LEU A 45 12.61 24.42 13.02
CA LEU A 45 11.28 24.96 12.77
C LEU A 45 11.30 26.49 12.76
N LYS A 46 11.85 27.10 13.83
CA LYS A 46 11.96 28.56 13.94
C LYS A 46 12.76 29.16 12.78
N TRP A 47 13.87 28.53 12.43
CA TRP A 47 14.70 28.96 11.30
C TRP A 47 13.97 28.82 9.97
N ALA A 48 13.29 27.70 9.70
CA ALA A 48 12.55 27.48 8.47
C ALA A 48 11.38 28.48 8.30
N MET A 49 10.68 28.81 9.39
CA MET A 49 9.64 29.86 9.37
C MET A 49 10.23 31.25 9.06
N ALA A 50 11.35 31.62 9.69
CA ALA A 50 12.04 32.90 9.37
C ALA A 50 12.51 32.92 7.92
N PHE A 51 13.01 31.80 7.41
CA PHE A 51 13.44 31.63 6.02
C PHE A 51 12.27 31.78 5.02
N GLN A 52 11.08 31.29 5.36
CA GLN A 52 9.89 31.44 4.52
C GLN A 52 9.41 32.89 4.44
N ILE A 53 9.49 33.63 5.55
CA ILE A 53 9.06 35.04 5.58
C ILE A 53 9.94 35.87 4.67
N ASP A 54 11.26 35.75 4.80
CA ASP A 54 12.23 36.47 3.94
C ASP A 54 13.57 35.69 3.87
N PRO A 55 13.79 34.88 2.84
CA PRO A 55 15.05 34.16 2.65
C PRO A 55 16.22 35.08 2.33
N THR A 56 15.98 36.35 2.07
CA THR A 56 17.03 37.37 1.80
C THR A 56 17.40 38.21 3.03
N ALA A 57 16.70 38.00 4.15
CA ALA A 57 16.93 38.80 5.36
C ALA A 57 18.37 38.65 5.86
N PRO A 58 18.96 39.77 6.37
CA PRO A 58 20.34 39.74 6.90
C PRO A 58 20.58 38.74 8.01
N GLY A 59 19.52 38.32 8.70
CA GLY A 59 19.57 37.31 9.74
C GLY A 59 19.74 35.88 9.19
N ILE A 60 19.55 35.65 7.91
CA ILE A 60 19.86 34.40 7.22
C ILE A 60 21.33 34.38 6.87
N ASN A 61 22.14 33.83 7.73
CA ASN A 61 23.60 33.76 7.56
C ASN A 61 23.99 32.72 6.53
N TYR A 62 24.05 33.08 5.26
CA TYR A 62 24.53 32.25 4.19
C TYR A 62 26.05 32.08 4.25
N GLU A 63 26.51 30.83 4.29
CA GLU A 63 27.91 30.46 4.22
C GLU A 63 28.18 29.77 2.87
N ASN A 64 29.29 30.15 2.21
CA ASN A 64 29.72 29.42 1.00
C ASN A 64 30.24 28.04 1.38
N ILE A 65 29.88 27.06 0.60
CA ILE A 65 30.32 25.67 0.80
C ILE A 65 31.07 25.16 -0.43
N GLN A 66 31.98 24.22 -0.20
CA GLN A 66 32.61 23.50 -1.31
C GLN A 66 31.61 22.51 -1.89
N SER A 67 30.90 22.89 -2.93
CA SER A 67 29.95 22.09 -3.68
C SER A 67 30.22 22.20 -5.18
N ARG A 68 29.78 21.21 -5.94
CA ARG A 68 29.77 21.26 -7.41
C ARG A 68 28.63 22.11 -7.97
N ASP A 69 27.65 22.46 -7.14
CA ASP A 69 26.60 23.40 -7.47
C ASP A 69 26.93 24.79 -6.87
N PRO A 70 27.20 25.81 -7.69
CA PRO A 70 27.55 27.14 -7.20
C PRO A 70 26.38 27.82 -6.46
N ASN A 71 25.17 27.34 -6.59
CA ASN A 71 23.97 27.88 -5.95
C ASN A 71 23.64 27.26 -4.61
N LEU A 72 24.35 26.18 -4.21
CA LEU A 72 24.21 25.63 -2.87
C LEU A 72 24.90 26.51 -1.83
N ARG A 73 24.20 26.71 -0.73
CA ARG A 73 24.69 27.46 0.45
C ARG A 73 24.40 26.67 1.71
N SER A 74 25.23 26.87 2.71
CA SER A 74 24.92 26.48 4.07
C SER A 74 24.30 27.64 4.81
N VAL A 75 23.35 27.37 5.69
CA VAL A 75 22.80 28.34 6.62
C VAL A 75 22.97 27.82 8.03
N ARG A 76 23.53 28.67 8.89
CA ARG A 76 23.76 28.32 10.30
C ARG A 76 22.46 28.34 11.08
N ILE A 77 22.09 27.19 11.66
CA ILE A 77 20.93 27.04 12.56
C ILE A 77 21.37 27.30 14.00
N ASP A 78 22.49 26.67 14.40
CA ASP A 78 23.19 26.96 15.67
C ASP A 78 24.70 26.64 15.52
N LEU A 79 25.40 26.35 16.63
CA LEU A 79 26.85 26.10 16.61
C LEU A 79 27.19 24.82 15.80
N ASP A 80 26.34 23.78 15.92
CA ASP A 80 26.65 22.44 15.43
C ASP A 80 25.82 22.06 14.20
N TRP A 81 24.66 22.69 13.97
CA TRP A 81 23.69 22.32 12.96
C TRP A 81 23.65 23.27 11.76
N ARG A 82 23.56 22.71 10.56
CA ARG A 82 23.51 23.44 9.29
C ARG A 82 22.34 22.98 8.44
N GLY A 83 21.68 23.94 7.82
CA GLY A 83 20.72 23.72 6.74
C GLY A 83 21.41 23.92 5.38
N ILE A 84 21.22 23.00 4.44
CA ILE A 84 21.67 23.15 3.06
C ILE A 84 20.50 23.67 2.24
N VAL A 85 20.73 24.78 1.54
CA VAL A 85 19.72 25.46 0.74
C VAL A 85 20.25 25.73 -0.67
N HIS A 86 19.37 25.65 -1.66
CA HIS A 86 19.62 26.17 -2.98
C HIS A 86 19.12 27.63 -3.04
N LYS A 87 20.06 28.55 -3.31
CA LYS A 87 19.81 29.99 -3.50
C LYS A 87 19.93 30.27 -4.99
N PRO A 88 18.85 30.60 -5.72
CA PRO A 88 18.92 30.80 -7.15
C PRO A 88 19.71 32.08 -7.48
N GLU A 89 20.45 32.06 -8.59
CA GLU A 89 21.05 33.26 -9.14
C GLU A 89 19.99 34.18 -9.80
N ARG A 90 18.99 33.54 -10.42
CA ARG A 90 17.83 34.19 -11.03
C ARG A 90 16.56 33.55 -10.54
N GLY A 91 15.47 34.31 -10.48
CA GLY A 91 14.18 33.84 -10.01
C GLY A 91 14.00 34.03 -8.50
N ASN A 92 12.91 33.44 -7.99
CA ASN A 92 12.43 33.63 -6.62
C ASN A 92 12.26 32.32 -5.85
N VAL A 93 12.68 31.16 -6.42
CA VAL A 93 12.50 29.82 -5.80
C VAL A 93 13.72 29.49 -4.96
N TYR A 94 13.52 29.40 -3.65
CA TYR A 94 14.50 28.95 -2.67
C TYR A 94 14.14 27.54 -2.22
N THR A 95 15.14 26.65 -2.16
CA THR A 95 14.84 25.26 -1.80
C THR A 95 15.63 24.82 -0.57
N LEU A 96 14.94 24.36 0.48
CA LEU A 96 15.53 23.71 1.64
C LEU A 96 15.78 22.24 1.28
N LEU A 97 17.05 21.83 1.21
CA LEU A 97 17.45 20.53 0.66
C LEU A 97 17.80 19.51 1.72
N TYR A 98 18.49 19.91 2.77
CA TYR A 98 19.00 19.00 3.79
C TYR A 98 19.28 19.72 5.11
N VAL A 99 19.25 19.01 6.23
CA VAL A 99 19.65 19.52 7.54
C VAL A 99 20.33 18.43 8.35
N ASP A 100 21.52 18.73 8.88
CA ASP A 100 22.27 17.80 9.72
C ASP A 100 23.36 18.55 10.50
N HIS A 101 24.15 17.78 11.26
CA HIS A 101 25.39 18.26 11.86
C HIS A 101 26.31 18.86 10.80
N HIS A 102 27.09 19.85 11.17
CA HIS A 102 27.97 20.61 10.27
C HIS A 102 28.72 19.72 9.25
N ASP A 103 29.46 18.70 9.72
CA ASP A 103 30.28 17.87 8.84
C ASP A 103 29.42 16.97 7.92
N ALA A 104 28.33 16.41 8.44
CA ALA A 104 27.40 15.58 7.67
C ALA A 104 26.67 16.41 6.61
N ALA A 105 26.23 17.62 6.94
CA ALA A 105 25.58 18.53 6.00
C ALA A 105 26.51 18.93 4.85
N TYR A 106 27.77 19.20 5.15
CA TYR A 106 28.78 19.55 4.13
C TYR A 106 29.17 18.35 3.27
N ALA A 107 29.32 17.17 3.87
CA ALA A 107 29.55 15.92 3.14
C ALA A 107 28.38 15.64 2.17
N TRP A 108 27.15 15.83 2.62
CA TRP A 108 25.95 15.70 1.77
C TRP A 108 25.97 16.65 0.57
N ALA A 109 26.33 17.91 0.77
CA ALA A 109 26.30 18.94 -0.26
C ALA A 109 27.44 18.82 -1.29
N LYS A 110 28.58 18.25 -0.89
CA LYS A 110 29.84 18.26 -1.68
C LYS A 110 29.66 17.70 -3.11
N ASN A 111 28.89 16.63 -3.26
CA ASN A 111 28.73 15.91 -4.52
C ASN A 111 27.30 15.98 -5.06
N ARG A 112 26.54 16.99 -4.68
CA ARG A 112 25.14 17.13 -5.14
C ARG A 112 24.92 18.47 -5.84
N LYS A 113 24.00 18.46 -6.80
CA LYS A 113 23.48 19.68 -7.44
C LYS A 113 21.96 19.60 -7.58
N LEU A 114 21.31 20.74 -7.59
CA LEU A 114 19.91 20.87 -7.99
C LEU A 114 19.87 21.23 -9.48
N ALA A 115 19.17 20.43 -10.28
CA ALA A 115 19.08 20.65 -11.73
C ALA A 115 17.65 20.42 -12.23
N ILE A 116 17.34 20.98 -13.40
CA ILE A 116 16.08 20.73 -14.12
C ILE A 116 16.40 19.79 -15.28
N ASN A 117 15.66 18.69 -15.36
CA ASN A 117 15.77 17.74 -16.47
C ASN A 117 15.26 18.41 -17.76
N ARG A 118 16.07 18.43 -18.81
CA ARG A 118 15.77 19.18 -20.05
C ARG A 118 14.66 18.56 -20.89
N VAL A 119 14.22 17.33 -20.61
CA VAL A 119 13.14 16.66 -21.33
C VAL A 119 11.86 16.63 -20.50
N THR A 120 11.94 16.29 -19.22
CA THR A 120 10.74 16.23 -18.35
C THR A 120 10.40 17.61 -17.75
N GLY A 121 11.36 18.52 -17.64
CA GLY A 121 11.24 19.79 -16.93
C GLY A 121 11.16 19.63 -15.42
N ALA A 122 11.41 18.44 -14.91
CA ALA A 122 11.34 18.15 -13.48
C ALA A 122 12.61 18.59 -12.76
N MET A 123 12.44 19.13 -11.55
CA MET A 123 13.49 19.50 -10.64
C MET A 123 14.05 18.25 -9.92
N GLN A 124 15.37 18.08 -9.94
CA GLN A 124 16.06 16.89 -9.45
C GLN A 124 17.26 17.23 -8.60
N VAL A 125 17.48 16.51 -7.49
CA VAL A 125 18.76 16.51 -6.78
C VAL A 125 19.63 15.40 -7.40
N VAL A 126 20.73 15.80 -8.03
CA VAL A 126 21.66 14.90 -8.74
C VAL A 126 22.88 14.65 -7.88
N VAL A 127 23.27 13.40 -7.72
CA VAL A 127 24.50 12.99 -7.02
C VAL A 127 25.62 12.85 -8.06
N LEU A 128 26.68 13.64 -7.93
CA LEU A 128 27.85 13.64 -8.78
C LEU A 128 28.99 12.93 -8.04
N GLU A 129 29.28 11.69 -8.38
CA GLU A 129 30.41 10.99 -7.79
C GLU A 129 31.75 11.55 -8.24
N THR A 130 32.71 11.61 -7.33
CA THR A 130 34.12 11.81 -7.69
C THR A 130 34.61 10.58 -8.40
N VAL A 131 35.19 10.73 -9.59
CA VAL A 131 35.98 9.65 -10.24
C VAL A 131 37.20 9.41 -9.36
N THR A 132 37.07 8.58 -8.35
CA THR A 132 38.21 7.93 -7.74
C THR A 132 38.54 6.72 -8.62
N SER A 133 39.75 6.66 -9.12
CA SER A 133 40.33 5.51 -9.78
C SER A 133 39.88 4.22 -9.10
N VAL A 134 39.45 3.26 -9.92
CA VAL A 134 39.07 1.90 -9.50
C VAL A 134 40.20 1.30 -8.65
N GLU A 135 40.15 1.49 -7.35
CA GLU A 135 40.71 0.53 -6.42
C GLU A 135 39.68 -0.58 -6.33
N GLU A 136 40.08 -1.78 -6.73
CA GLU A 136 39.29 -2.99 -6.58
C GLU A 136 38.65 -3.01 -5.19
N ALA A 137 37.36 -2.96 -5.14
CA ALA A 137 36.64 -3.17 -3.88
C ALA A 137 37.17 -4.49 -3.27
N PRO A 138 37.46 -4.54 -1.96
CA PRO A 138 37.85 -5.80 -1.33
C PRO A 138 36.75 -6.82 -1.63
N PRO A 139 37.07 -8.08 -1.91
CA PRO A 139 36.08 -9.09 -2.26
C PRO A 139 35.02 -9.08 -1.16
N VAL A 140 33.81 -8.83 -1.54
CA VAL A 140 32.65 -8.97 -0.67
C VAL A 140 32.81 -10.32 -0.02
N ALA A 141 32.95 -10.35 1.30
CA ALA A 141 33.09 -11.58 2.07
C ALA A 141 32.04 -12.54 1.56
N ALA A 142 32.49 -13.71 1.10
CA ALA A 142 31.69 -14.72 0.46
C ALA A 142 30.32 -14.79 1.17
N LEU A 143 29.27 -14.51 0.42
CA LEU A 143 27.91 -14.78 0.85
C LEU A 143 27.96 -16.20 1.39
N VAL A 144 27.69 -16.36 2.67
CA VAL A 144 27.49 -17.68 3.27
C VAL A 144 26.49 -18.37 2.37
N GLU A 145 26.90 -19.42 1.70
CA GLU A 145 26.04 -20.26 0.90
C GLU A 145 24.85 -20.61 1.77
N VAL A 146 23.71 -20.07 1.42
CA VAL A 146 22.43 -20.51 2.00
C VAL A 146 22.32 -21.97 1.59
N PRO A 147 22.20 -22.94 2.52
CA PRO A 147 22.05 -24.33 2.12
C PRO A 147 20.87 -24.43 1.18
N GLU A 148 21.06 -25.00 -0.01
CA GLU A 148 19.97 -25.39 -0.91
C GLU A 148 19.10 -26.42 -0.21
N VAL A 149 18.04 -25.99 0.43
CA VAL A 149 17.05 -26.86 1.12
C VAL A 149 15.87 -27.20 0.20
N PHE A 150 15.89 -26.73 -1.06
CA PHE A 150 14.84 -27.11 -2.00
C PHE A 150 15.42 -27.65 -3.30
N PRO A 151 15.02 -28.87 -3.74
CA PRO A 151 15.42 -29.39 -5.04
C PRO A 151 14.86 -28.49 -6.15
N GLY A 152 15.75 -28.04 -7.01
CA GLY A 152 15.47 -27.12 -8.09
C GLY A 152 14.33 -27.55 -8.99
N GLY A 153 13.28 -26.78 -9.04
CA GLY A 153 12.26 -26.84 -10.08
C GLY A 153 12.78 -26.17 -11.38
N GLN A 154 12.98 -26.97 -12.41
CA GLN A 154 13.30 -26.48 -13.76
C GLN A 154 12.11 -25.76 -14.37
N GLY A 155 12.35 -24.57 -14.97
CA GLY A 155 11.58 -24.09 -16.10
C GLY A 155 10.59 -22.96 -15.89
N GLY A 156 11.10 -21.75 -15.86
CA GLY A 156 10.40 -20.55 -16.32
C GLY A 156 11.38 -19.73 -17.14
N ALA A 157 11.03 -19.37 -18.37
CA ALA A 157 11.90 -18.63 -19.27
C ALA A 157 12.40 -17.36 -18.57
N ASN A 158 13.71 -17.32 -18.25
CA ASN A 158 14.41 -16.12 -17.85
C ASN A 158 14.29 -15.14 -19.02
N THR A 159 13.44 -14.13 -18.91
CA THR A 159 13.58 -12.96 -19.79
C THR A 159 14.93 -12.34 -19.44
N PRO A 160 15.92 -12.32 -20.35
CA PRO A 160 17.20 -11.74 -20.04
C PRO A 160 17.03 -10.26 -19.73
N TRP A 161 17.83 -9.75 -18.78
CA TRP A 161 17.87 -8.32 -18.46
C TRP A 161 18.17 -7.52 -19.73
N ALA A 162 17.32 -6.53 -20.04
CA ALA A 162 17.51 -5.72 -21.24
C ALA A 162 18.63 -4.70 -21.04
N SER A 163 19.58 -4.65 -21.98
CA SER A 163 20.66 -3.67 -22.00
C SER A 163 20.13 -2.26 -22.32
N PHE A 164 20.73 -1.24 -21.68
CA PHE A 164 20.40 0.17 -21.96
C PHE A 164 21.29 0.79 -23.04
N GLU A 165 22.25 0.05 -23.59
CA GLU A 165 23.20 0.54 -24.59
C GLU A 165 22.53 1.12 -25.84
N GLY A 166 21.43 0.51 -26.30
CA GLY A 166 20.67 0.93 -27.46
C GLY A 166 19.71 2.11 -27.22
N LEU A 167 19.58 2.62 -25.98
CA LEU A 167 18.67 3.71 -25.68
C LEU A 167 19.28 5.06 -26.09
N SER A 168 18.47 5.91 -26.76
CA SER A 168 18.87 7.28 -27.10
C SER A 168 18.97 8.16 -25.83
N ASP A 169 19.74 9.26 -25.88
CA ASP A 169 19.76 10.27 -24.82
C ASP A 169 18.38 10.77 -24.50
N GLN A 170 17.55 10.98 -25.52
CA GLN A 170 16.19 11.43 -25.34
C GLN A 170 15.34 10.43 -24.55
N HIS A 171 15.48 9.12 -24.80
CA HIS A 171 14.79 8.09 -24.04
C HIS A 171 15.24 8.08 -22.58
N LEU A 172 16.54 8.13 -22.30
CA LEU A 172 17.07 8.13 -20.96
C LEU A 172 16.65 9.39 -20.18
N LEU A 173 16.74 10.57 -20.81
CA LEU A 173 16.27 11.82 -20.20
C LEU A 173 14.76 11.81 -19.94
N ALA A 174 13.95 11.26 -20.86
CA ALA A 174 12.51 11.11 -20.66
C ALA A 174 12.16 10.13 -19.52
N LEU A 175 13.00 9.10 -19.31
CA LEU A 175 12.91 8.23 -18.15
C LEU A 175 13.30 8.94 -16.83
N GLY A 176 13.79 10.16 -16.89
CA GLY A 176 14.20 10.94 -15.73
C GLY A 176 15.69 10.84 -15.39
N VAL A 177 16.51 10.19 -16.22
CA VAL A 177 17.97 10.09 -16.00
C VAL A 177 18.58 11.48 -16.13
N PRO A 178 19.40 11.95 -15.15
CA PRO A 178 20.14 13.19 -15.28
C PRO A 178 21.18 13.12 -16.42
N GLU A 179 21.44 14.25 -17.06
CA GLU A 179 22.38 14.35 -18.18
C GLU A 179 23.78 13.85 -17.81
N ASP A 180 24.25 14.18 -16.61
CA ASP A 180 25.56 13.77 -16.09
C ASP A 180 25.72 12.26 -15.91
N LEU A 181 24.61 11.51 -15.87
CA LEU A 181 24.62 10.07 -15.62
C LEU A 181 24.32 9.21 -16.87
N LEU A 182 24.03 9.82 -18.02
CA LEU A 182 23.65 9.12 -19.26
C LEU A 182 24.70 8.05 -19.67
N ALA A 183 25.98 8.43 -19.71
CA ALA A 183 27.03 7.55 -20.12
C ALA A 183 27.23 6.34 -19.17
N ARG A 184 26.96 6.56 -17.89
CA ARG A 184 27.07 5.51 -16.86
C ARG A 184 25.89 4.56 -16.93
N VAL A 185 24.66 5.08 -17.07
CA VAL A 185 23.44 4.28 -17.18
C VAL A 185 23.50 3.35 -18.40
N ARG A 186 24.05 3.80 -19.53
CA ARG A 186 24.19 2.93 -20.72
C ARG A 186 25.06 1.70 -20.52
N ARG A 187 26.01 1.74 -19.57
CA ARG A 187 26.91 0.61 -19.28
C ARG A 187 26.28 -0.44 -18.36
N ILE A 188 25.13 -0.16 -17.79
CA ILE A 188 24.44 -1.09 -16.91
C ILE A 188 23.95 -2.29 -17.73
N ALA A 189 24.48 -3.48 -17.40
CA ALA A 189 24.15 -4.73 -18.05
C ALA A 189 23.35 -5.69 -17.16
N THR A 190 23.26 -5.40 -15.85
CA THR A 190 22.61 -6.26 -14.86
C THR A 190 21.74 -5.46 -13.90
N GLU A 191 20.75 -6.14 -13.31
CA GLU A 191 19.93 -5.55 -12.25
C GLU A 191 20.76 -5.09 -11.05
N SER A 192 21.76 -5.87 -10.65
CA SER A 192 22.66 -5.54 -9.52
C SER A 192 23.46 -4.27 -9.77
N GLU A 193 23.88 -4.01 -11.01
CA GLU A 193 24.58 -2.76 -11.37
C GLU A 193 23.63 -1.55 -11.30
N LEU A 194 22.36 -1.72 -11.70
CA LEU A 194 21.35 -0.69 -11.53
C LEU A 194 21.11 -0.40 -10.04
N ASP A 195 21.06 -1.44 -9.21
CA ASP A 195 20.92 -1.31 -7.76
C ASP A 195 22.07 -0.53 -7.13
N GLY A 196 23.29 -0.78 -7.58
CA GLY A 196 24.46 -0.01 -7.15
C GLY A 196 24.38 1.49 -7.50
N MET A 197 23.49 1.89 -8.40
CA MET A 197 23.25 3.29 -8.76
C MET A 197 21.99 3.89 -8.09
N GLN A 198 21.27 3.16 -7.27
CA GLN A 198 20.00 3.60 -6.69
C GLN A 198 20.10 4.92 -5.93
N GLU A 199 21.18 5.14 -5.15
CA GLU A 199 21.39 6.38 -4.40
C GLU A 199 21.80 7.57 -5.30
N SER A 200 22.35 7.29 -6.48
CA SER A 200 22.82 8.30 -7.43
C SER A 200 21.75 8.73 -8.42
N LEU A 201 20.79 7.86 -8.70
CA LEU A 201 19.71 8.11 -9.64
C LEU A 201 18.50 8.75 -8.95
N PRO A 202 17.83 9.70 -9.60
CA PRO A 202 16.48 10.08 -9.23
C PRO A 202 15.56 8.86 -9.21
N LEU A 203 14.65 8.78 -8.22
CA LEU A 203 13.80 7.62 -8.01
C LEU A 203 13.00 7.25 -9.27
N GLU A 204 12.43 8.23 -9.97
CA GLU A 204 11.71 8.00 -11.24
C GLU A 204 12.61 7.48 -12.35
N ALA A 205 13.89 7.87 -12.38
CA ALA A 205 14.86 7.33 -13.33
C ALA A 205 15.16 5.86 -13.02
N TYR A 206 15.47 5.57 -11.76
CA TYR A 206 15.71 4.21 -11.30
C TYR A 206 14.53 3.28 -11.62
N GLU A 207 13.30 3.70 -11.30
CA GLU A 207 12.08 2.94 -11.60
C GLU A 207 11.87 2.71 -13.09
N GLY A 208 12.04 3.77 -13.89
CA GLY A 208 11.90 3.67 -15.35
C GLY A 208 12.92 2.71 -15.96
N LEU A 209 14.17 2.79 -15.53
CA LEU A 209 15.22 1.88 -15.95
C LEU A 209 14.98 0.45 -15.49
N PHE A 210 14.50 0.26 -14.26
CA PHE A 210 14.14 -1.05 -13.76
C PHE A 210 13.04 -1.72 -14.61
N LEU A 211 11.97 -1.00 -14.92
CA LEU A 211 10.89 -1.53 -15.77
C LEU A 211 11.38 -1.90 -17.17
N VAL A 212 12.22 -1.05 -17.77
CA VAL A 212 12.83 -1.33 -19.08
C VAL A 212 13.76 -2.53 -18.99
N GLY A 213 14.62 -2.62 -17.97
CA GLY A 213 15.49 -3.77 -17.73
C GLY A 213 14.72 -5.08 -17.51
N ALA A 214 13.54 -5.00 -16.88
CA ALA A 214 12.64 -6.13 -16.68
C ALA A 214 11.85 -6.54 -17.94
N GLY A 215 12.02 -5.81 -19.07
CA GLY A 215 11.45 -6.17 -20.38
C GLY A 215 10.26 -5.33 -20.84
N ASP A 216 9.88 -4.28 -20.13
CA ASP A 216 8.87 -3.32 -20.64
C ASP A 216 9.51 -2.43 -21.72
N SER A 217 8.75 -2.06 -22.76
CA SER A 217 9.25 -1.11 -23.74
C SER A 217 9.32 0.31 -23.16
N VAL A 218 10.29 1.11 -23.62
CA VAL A 218 10.42 2.52 -23.18
C VAL A 218 9.11 3.28 -23.41
N ASP A 219 8.44 3.05 -24.53
CA ASP A 219 7.16 3.70 -24.86
C ASP A 219 6.04 3.30 -23.89
N GLN A 220 6.01 2.05 -23.42
CA GLN A 220 5.06 1.61 -22.39
C GLN A 220 5.32 2.32 -21.05
N VAL A 221 6.59 2.41 -20.66
CA VAL A 221 6.97 3.10 -19.42
C VAL A 221 6.65 4.59 -19.52
N LEU A 222 7.04 5.27 -20.60
CA LEU A 222 6.75 6.68 -20.83
C LEU A 222 5.25 6.95 -21.00
N GLY A 223 4.52 6.08 -21.70
CA GLY A 223 3.07 6.18 -21.84
C GLY A 223 2.31 6.09 -20.52
N SER A 224 2.90 5.52 -19.48
CA SER A 224 2.35 5.50 -18.12
C SER A 224 2.55 6.82 -17.37
N ARG A 225 3.44 7.72 -17.83
CA ARG A 225 3.78 9.02 -17.23
C ARG A 225 3.03 10.17 -17.92
N GLU A 226 2.80 11.28 -17.23
CA GLU A 226 2.11 12.46 -17.78
C GLU A 226 3.02 13.40 -18.61
N THR A 227 4.09 12.93 -19.18
CA THR A 227 5.05 13.76 -19.90
C THR A 227 4.48 14.22 -21.24
N ARG A 228 3.85 15.39 -21.30
CA ARG A 228 3.64 16.14 -22.54
C ARG A 228 4.81 17.09 -22.76
N VAL A 229 5.66 16.76 -23.69
CA VAL A 229 6.77 17.60 -24.14
C VAL A 229 6.30 18.40 -25.34
N ASP A 230 5.67 19.57 -25.12
CA ASP A 230 5.19 20.43 -26.23
C ASP A 230 5.92 21.80 -26.30
N ARG A 231 6.91 22.07 -25.44
CA ARG A 231 7.69 23.30 -25.46
C ARG A 231 9.14 23.06 -25.06
N ALA A 232 10.07 23.86 -25.60
CA ALA A 232 11.43 23.92 -25.13
C ALA A 232 11.44 24.24 -23.61
N ILE A 233 12.08 23.38 -22.83
CA ILE A 233 12.16 23.52 -21.38
C ILE A 233 13.31 24.48 -21.05
N ASP A 234 12.99 25.54 -20.30
CA ASP A 234 13.99 26.41 -19.70
C ASP A 234 14.54 25.77 -18.44
N THR A 235 15.81 25.37 -18.47
CA THR A 235 16.49 24.72 -17.35
C THR A 235 16.87 25.67 -16.21
N GLU A 236 16.61 26.97 -16.36
CA GLU A 236 16.80 27.99 -15.33
C GLU A 236 15.46 28.40 -14.66
N ASP A 237 14.31 27.96 -15.21
CA ASP A 237 12.99 28.28 -14.67
C ASP A 237 12.55 27.27 -13.60
N PHE A 238 13.06 27.45 -12.38
CA PHE A 238 12.71 26.61 -11.23
C PHE A 238 11.24 26.79 -10.80
N GLU A 239 10.58 27.92 -11.13
CA GLU A 239 9.17 28.13 -10.80
C GLU A 239 8.27 27.24 -11.67
N ALA A 240 8.51 27.24 -12.99
CA ALA A 240 7.83 26.32 -13.90
C ALA A 240 8.15 24.84 -13.59
N ALA A 241 9.40 24.56 -13.20
CA ALA A 241 9.81 23.21 -12.84
C ALA A 241 9.11 22.68 -11.57
N LEU A 242 8.86 23.52 -10.56
CA LEU A 242 8.12 23.15 -9.34
C LEU A 242 6.66 22.78 -9.62
N LEU A 243 6.07 23.27 -10.70
CA LEU A 243 4.69 22.92 -11.08
C LEU A 243 4.58 21.54 -11.75
N LYS A 244 5.69 20.92 -12.08
CA LYS A 244 5.69 19.56 -12.66
C LYS A 244 5.32 18.52 -11.62
N PRO A 245 4.48 17.53 -11.97
CA PRO A 245 4.09 16.45 -11.02
C PRO A 245 5.28 15.71 -10.40
N GLU A 246 6.32 15.48 -11.20
CA GLU A 246 7.55 14.82 -10.77
C GLU A 246 8.33 15.65 -9.74
N SER A 247 8.31 16.97 -9.87
CA SER A 247 8.90 17.88 -8.89
C SER A 247 8.07 17.96 -7.61
N GLN A 248 6.75 18.07 -7.73
CA GLN A 248 5.82 18.13 -6.59
C GLN A 248 5.85 16.88 -5.71
N SER A 249 6.26 15.75 -6.26
CA SER A 249 6.47 14.51 -5.48
C SER A 249 7.72 14.53 -4.61
N ARG A 250 8.66 15.46 -4.84
CA ARG A 250 9.96 15.55 -4.14
C ARG A 250 10.12 16.83 -3.36
N PHE A 251 9.45 17.87 -3.82
CA PHE A 251 9.52 19.21 -3.26
C PHE A 251 8.13 19.68 -2.89
N VAL A 252 7.97 20.06 -1.66
CA VAL A 252 6.71 20.61 -1.16
C VAL A 252 6.83 22.13 -1.10
N VAL A 253 5.92 22.82 -1.78
CA VAL A 253 5.82 24.27 -1.71
C VAL A 253 4.97 24.65 -0.51
N VAL A 254 5.54 25.48 0.36
CA VAL A 254 4.85 25.93 1.57
C VAL A 254 4.30 27.33 1.32
N THR A 255 3.01 27.51 1.56
CA THR A 255 2.30 28.76 1.24
C THR A 255 2.15 29.70 2.41
N ASP A 256 2.20 29.18 3.65
CA ASP A 256 2.03 29.97 4.87
C ASP A 256 2.68 29.30 6.11
N ASP A 257 2.84 30.07 7.19
CA ASP A 257 3.50 29.64 8.42
C ASP A 257 2.76 28.49 9.13
N ALA A 258 1.42 28.47 9.06
CA ALA A 258 0.62 27.42 9.69
C ALA A 258 0.80 26.08 8.95
N ALA A 259 0.82 26.11 7.61
CA ALA A 259 1.10 24.95 6.79
C ALA A 259 2.54 24.43 7.04
N MET A 260 3.52 25.34 7.16
CA MET A 260 4.90 24.96 7.49
C MET A 260 5.01 24.31 8.88
N ALA A 261 4.40 24.91 9.89
CA ALA A 261 4.43 24.39 11.25
C ALA A 261 3.72 23.01 11.33
N ALA A 262 2.57 22.88 10.68
CA ALA A 262 1.85 21.61 10.59
C ALA A 262 2.70 20.54 9.90
N MET A 263 3.39 20.89 8.85
CA MET A 263 4.22 20.01 8.06
C MET A 263 5.45 19.53 8.85
N LEU A 264 6.23 20.43 9.42
CA LEU A 264 7.45 20.10 10.15
C LEU A 264 7.16 19.38 11.48
N ASN A 265 6.02 19.62 12.12
CA ASN A 265 5.59 18.90 13.31
C ASN A 265 4.86 17.58 13.01
N ALA A 266 4.56 17.29 11.75
CA ALA A 266 3.86 16.07 11.38
C ALA A 266 4.73 14.83 11.66
N PRO A 267 4.19 13.79 12.32
CA PRO A 267 4.90 12.52 12.49
C PRO A 267 5.34 11.97 11.12
N LEU A 268 6.49 11.29 11.08
CA LEU A 268 7.01 10.65 9.85
C LEU A 268 5.96 9.75 9.17
N ALA A 269 4.99 9.26 9.94
CA ALA A 269 3.86 8.48 9.43
C ALA A 269 2.93 9.27 8.49
N GLN A 270 2.77 10.58 8.67
CA GLN A 270 1.94 11.43 7.81
C GLN A 270 2.59 11.71 6.45
N TRP A 271 3.93 11.58 6.35
CA TRP A 271 4.64 11.71 5.06
C TRP A 271 4.39 10.53 4.10
N ARG A 272 3.82 9.44 4.60
CA ARG A 272 3.46 8.23 3.83
C ARG A 272 2.25 8.42 2.91
N ILE A 273 1.57 9.55 3.00
CA ILE A 273 0.37 9.86 2.18
C ILE A 273 0.77 10.44 0.81
N PHE A 274 2.07 10.69 0.57
CA PHE A 274 2.50 11.24 -0.72
C PHE A 274 2.47 10.18 -1.81
N LEU A 275 1.80 10.56 -2.91
CA LEU A 275 1.66 9.73 -4.09
C LEU A 275 2.96 9.76 -4.91
N HIS A 276 3.43 8.58 -5.27
CA HIS A 276 4.60 8.48 -6.15
C HIS A 276 4.28 9.03 -7.56
N PRO A 277 5.22 9.71 -8.26
CA PRO A 277 4.98 10.32 -9.59
C PRO A 277 4.39 9.36 -10.60
N THR A 278 4.89 8.12 -10.67
CA THR A 278 4.39 7.08 -11.59
C THR A 278 2.94 6.67 -11.30
N GLN A 279 2.48 6.90 -10.07
CA GLN A 279 1.12 6.60 -9.64
C GLN A 279 0.17 7.79 -9.81
N HIS A 280 0.69 9.01 -10.01
CA HIS A 280 -0.12 10.22 -10.14
C HIS A 280 -1.13 10.11 -11.28
N LYS A 281 -0.71 9.60 -12.43
CA LYS A 281 -1.60 9.36 -13.59
C LYS A 281 -2.69 8.35 -13.30
N LEU A 282 -2.46 7.39 -12.42
CA LEU A 282 -3.48 6.40 -12.01
C LEU A 282 -4.50 7.02 -11.06
N ALA A 283 -4.06 7.91 -10.18
CA ALA A 283 -4.92 8.61 -9.24
C ALA A 283 -5.77 9.68 -9.92
N SER A 284 -5.23 10.39 -10.92
CA SER A 284 -5.85 11.52 -11.61
C SER A 284 -6.49 11.13 -12.95
N GLY A 285 -7.24 12.02 -13.53
CA GLY A 285 -7.84 11.89 -14.85
C GLY A 285 -9.12 11.04 -14.90
N SER A 286 -9.88 11.22 -15.98
CA SER A 286 -11.13 10.48 -16.21
C SER A 286 -10.83 9.09 -16.78
N ARG A 287 -11.63 8.09 -16.37
CA ARG A 287 -11.54 6.69 -16.79
C ARG A 287 -12.86 6.22 -17.38
N SER A 288 -12.81 5.47 -18.47
CA SER A 288 -13.99 5.00 -19.19
C SER A 288 -14.69 3.80 -18.57
N GLY A 289 -14.79 3.74 -17.22
CA GLY A 289 -15.42 2.65 -16.47
C GLY A 289 -14.51 2.08 -15.38
N PRO A 290 -14.77 0.84 -14.92
CA PRO A 290 -14.05 0.21 -13.82
C PRO A 290 -12.54 0.10 -14.08
N VAL A 291 -11.75 0.41 -13.06
CA VAL A 291 -10.27 0.28 -13.07
C VAL A 291 -9.83 -0.65 -11.97
N ARG A 292 -8.87 -1.52 -12.26
CA ARG A 292 -8.21 -2.38 -11.27
C ARG A 292 -6.72 -2.06 -11.21
N VAL A 293 -6.20 -1.90 -9.99
CA VAL A 293 -4.76 -1.76 -9.74
C VAL A 293 -4.31 -2.84 -8.77
N LEU A 294 -3.41 -3.71 -9.25
CA LEU A 294 -2.79 -4.75 -8.45
C LEU A 294 -1.40 -4.31 -7.98
N GLY A 295 -0.94 -4.89 -6.89
CA GLY A 295 0.41 -4.67 -6.40
C GLY A 295 0.70 -5.49 -5.16
N GLY A 296 1.94 -5.87 -4.94
CA GLY A 296 2.37 -6.57 -3.74
C GLY A 296 2.23 -5.74 -2.46
N ALA A 297 2.58 -6.33 -1.33
CA ALA A 297 2.64 -5.60 -0.06
C ALA A 297 3.56 -4.38 -0.17
N GLY A 298 3.15 -3.24 0.37
CA GLY A 298 3.99 -2.03 0.43
C GLY A 298 4.12 -1.22 -0.86
N THR A 299 3.40 -1.55 -1.95
CA THR A 299 3.47 -0.81 -3.22
C THR A 299 2.65 0.49 -3.27
N GLY A 300 2.03 0.91 -2.16
CA GLY A 300 1.30 2.17 -2.07
C GLY A 300 -0.14 2.14 -2.59
N LYS A 301 -0.76 0.98 -2.77
CA LYS A 301 -2.14 0.81 -3.27
C LYS A 301 -3.17 1.66 -2.54
N THR A 302 -3.19 1.60 -1.21
CA THR A 302 -4.13 2.37 -0.37
C THR A 302 -3.90 3.88 -0.52
N VAL A 303 -2.64 4.33 -0.61
CA VAL A 303 -2.30 5.73 -0.86
C VAL A 303 -2.82 6.17 -2.22
N LEU A 304 -2.59 5.37 -3.26
CA LEU A 304 -3.15 5.62 -4.60
C LEU A 304 -4.67 5.73 -4.57
N ALA A 305 -5.35 4.83 -3.86
CA ALA A 305 -6.81 4.84 -3.70
C ALA A 305 -7.31 6.11 -2.99
N MET A 306 -6.62 6.57 -1.94
CA MET A 306 -6.94 7.82 -1.23
C MET A 306 -6.79 9.05 -2.14
N HIS A 307 -5.72 9.14 -2.91
CA HIS A 307 -5.56 10.22 -3.90
C HIS A 307 -6.61 10.16 -5.01
N ARG A 308 -7.02 8.95 -5.42
CA ARG A 308 -8.14 8.77 -6.36
C ARG A 308 -9.44 9.29 -5.78
N ALA A 309 -9.73 9.01 -4.50
CA ALA A 309 -10.92 9.52 -3.82
C ALA A 309 -10.95 11.05 -3.79
N LYS A 310 -9.81 11.66 -3.43
CA LYS A 310 -9.65 13.12 -3.45
C LYS A 310 -9.92 13.69 -4.83
N TRP A 311 -9.27 13.13 -5.88
CA TRP A 311 -9.45 13.61 -7.24
C TRP A 311 -10.90 13.51 -7.72
N LEU A 312 -11.56 12.38 -7.46
CA LEU A 312 -12.97 12.17 -7.81
C LEU A 312 -13.89 13.17 -7.10
N ALA A 313 -13.69 13.40 -5.81
CA ALA A 313 -14.49 14.34 -5.02
C ALA A 313 -14.34 15.79 -5.50
N GLU A 314 -13.13 16.18 -5.95
CA GLU A 314 -12.81 17.52 -6.40
C GLU A 314 -13.22 17.78 -7.86
N ASN A 315 -13.15 16.76 -8.74
CA ASN A 315 -13.24 16.95 -10.19
C ASN A 315 -14.40 16.22 -10.87
N ALA A 316 -14.95 15.17 -10.27
CA ALA A 316 -15.92 14.30 -10.94
C ALA A 316 -17.24 14.10 -10.17
N THR A 317 -17.31 14.57 -8.91
CA THR A 317 -18.50 14.37 -8.06
C THR A 317 -19.30 15.66 -7.97
N ALA A 318 -20.55 15.62 -8.43
CA ALA A 318 -21.48 16.75 -8.36
C ALA A 318 -21.86 17.05 -6.89
N ASP A 319 -22.35 18.28 -6.65
CA ASP A 319 -22.84 18.65 -5.33
C ASP A 319 -24.06 17.79 -4.95
N GLY A 320 -24.08 17.32 -3.72
CA GLY A 320 -25.11 16.40 -3.20
C GLY A 320 -24.82 14.92 -3.48
N GLN A 321 -23.84 14.58 -4.32
CA GLN A 321 -23.37 13.21 -4.52
C GLN A 321 -22.13 12.91 -3.68
N LYS A 322 -21.84 11.61 -3.47
CA LYS A 322 -20.67 11.16 -2.72
C LYS A 322 -19.87 10.10 -3.45
N VAL A 323 -18.58 10.03 -3.13
CA VAL A 323 -17.69 8.92 -3.41
C VAL A 323 -17.68 7.99 -2.19
N LEU A 324 -17.93 6.71 -2.37
CA LEU A 324 -17.71 5.71 -1.32
C LEU A 324 -16.29 5.20 -1.39
N PHE A 325 -15.57 5.29 -0.28
CA PHE A 325 -14.33 4.54 -0.06
C PHE A 325 -14.63 3.36 0.86
N THR A 326 -14.52 2.14 0.36
CA THR A 326 -14.82 0.94 1.16
C THR A 326 -13.60 0.01 1.25
N THR A 327 -13.53 -0.69 2.36
CA THR A 327 -12.51 -1.71 2.66
C THR A 327 -13.11 -2.84 3.50
N PHE A 328 -12.35 -3.91 3.66
CA PHE A 328 -12.85 -5.12 4.31
C PHE A 328 -13.04 -4.98 5.83
N THR A 329 -12.15 -4.26 6.55
CA THR A 329 -12.20 -4.16 8.01
C THR A 329 -12.59 -2.78 8.52
N LYS A 330 -13.24 -2.72 9.69
CA LYS A 330 -13.62 -1.45 10.35
C LYS A 330 -12.42 -0.61 10.76
N ASN A 331 -11.35 -1.26 11.24
CA ASN A 331 -10.15 -0.56 11.70
C ASN A 331 -9.43 0.11 10.53
N LEU A 332 -9.30 -0.59 9.39
CA LEU A 332 -8.70 -0.02 8.18
C LEU A 332 -9.55 1.13 7.63
N ALA A 333 -10.89 1.02 7.66
CA ALA A 333 -11.77 2.12 7.24
C ALA A 333 -11.55 3.38 8.08
N ARG A 334 -11.36 3.24 9.40
CA ARG A 334 -11.08 4.37 10.30
C ARG A 334 -9.70 4.99 10.03
N ASP A 335 -8.67 4.18 9.85
CA ASP A 335 -7.33 4.65 9.51
C ASP A 335 -7.32 5.41 8.16
N ILE A 336 -8.01 4.90 7.16
CA ILE A 336 -8.19 5.57 5.86
C ILE A 336 -8.93 6.90 6.02
N GLU A 337 -9.98 6.95 6.84
CA GLU A 337 -10.73 8.18 7.09
C GLU A 337 -9.86 9.26 7.74
N ASP A 338 -9.04 8.90 8.73
CA ASP A 338 -8.15 9.83 9.41
C ASP A 338 -7.02 10.32 8.48
N ASN A 339 -6.49 9.46 7.63
CA ASN A 339 -5.52 9.83 6.60
C ASN A 339 -6.14 10.75 5.53
N LEU A 340 -7.38 10.48 5.09
CA LEU A 340 -8.09 11.35 4.14
C LEU A 340 -8.39 12.73 4.73
N LYS A 341 -8.72 12.83 6.03
CA LYS A 341 -8.88 14.13 6.72
C LYS A 341 -7.60 14.96 6.70
N SER A 342 -6.44 14.30 6.73
CA SER A 342 -5.14 14.99 6.61
C SER A 342 -4.79 15.38 5.16
N LEU A 343 -5.33 14.65 4.18
CA LEU A 343 -5.04 14.82 2.75
C LEU A 343 -5.99 15.83 2.06
N CYS A 344 -7.22 15.95 2.55
CA CYS A 344 -8.32 16.64 1.90
C CYS A 344 -8.77 17.88 2.68
N SER A 345 -9.28 18.89 1.96
CA SER A 345 -9.99 20.00 2.60
C SER A 345 -11.31 19.51 3.24
N PRO A 346 -11.86 20.23 4.24
CA PRO A 346 -13.16 19.89 4.82
C PRO A 346 -14.27 19.77 3.75
N ARG A 347 -14.30 20.65 2.77
CA ARG A 347 -15.25 20.62 1.66
C ARG A 347 -15.10 19.37 0.78
N THR A 348 -13.87 18.94 0.53
CA THR A 348 -13.60 17.68 -0.21
C THR A 348 -14.06 16.47 0.61
N MET A 349 -13.83 16.47 1.93
CA MET A 349 -14.26 15.39 2.82
C MET A 349 -15.76 15.23 2.93
N GLU A 350 -16.55 16.29 2.79
CA GLU A 350 -18.03 16.21 2.75
C GLU A 350 -18.54 15.34 1.59
N LYS A 351 -17.78 15.26 0.49
CA LYS A 351 -18.07 14.45 -0.69
C LYS A 351 -17.54 13.02 -0.62
N ILE A 352 -16.80 12.65 0.45
CA ILE A 352 -16.23 11.31 0.61
C ILE A 352 -16.88 10.63 1.82
N GLU A 353 -17.41 9.43 1.62
CA GLU A 353 -17.86 8.56 2.71
C GLU A 353 -16.89 7.37 2.82
N VAL A 354 -16.30 7.19 4.00
CA VAL A 354 -15.43 6.04 4.28
C VAL A 354 -16.17 5.05 5.16
N LYS A 355 -16.38 3.83 4.68
CA LYS A 355 -17.14 2.82 5.42
C LYS A 355 -16.76 1.40 5.01
N ASN A 356 -16.62 0.48 5.96
CA ASN A 356 -16.50 -0.91 5.59
C ASN A 356 -17.85 -1.47 5.09
N LEU A 357 -17.79 -2.42 4.15
CA LEU A 357 -19.00 -2.88 3.42
C LEU A 357 -20.05 -3.49 4.35
N ASP A 358 -19.66 -4.28 5.34
CA ASP A 358 -20.59 -4.88 6.31
C ASP A 358 -21.41 -3.82 7.07
N ALA A 359 -20.75 -2.75 7.53
CA ALA A 359 -21.43 -1.66 8.22
C ALA A 359 -22.35 -0.87 7.28
N TRP A 360 -21.97 -0.77 6.00
CA TRP A 360 -22.81 -0.13 5.00
C TRP A 360 -24.08 -0.96 4.77
N VAL A 361 -23.96 -2.26 4.52
CA VAL A 361 -25.08 -3.18 4.29
C VAL A 361 -26.01 -3.22 5.50
N TYR A 362 -25.45 -3.32 6.70
CA TYR A 362 -26.25 -3.28 7.93
C TYR A 362 -27.10 -2.00 8.01
N ALA A 363 -26.50 -0.84 7.78
CA ALA A 363 -27.21 0.44 7.82
C ALA A 363 -28.26 0.55 6.69
N PHE A 364 -27.92 0.12 5.47
CA PHE A 364 -28.80 0.14 4.30
C PHE A 364 -30.06 -0.71 4.51
N LEU A 365 -29.88 -1.96 4.95
CA LEU A 365 -30.96 -2.90 5.20
C LEU A 365 -31.82 -2.47 6.40
N ARG A 366 -31.20 -2.00 7.48
CA ARG A 366 -31.91 -1.48 8.66
C ARG A 366 -32.81 -0.30 8.32
N ALA A 367 -32.34 0.64 7.50
CA ALA A 367 -33.15 1.77 7.04
C ALA A 367 -34.40 1.32 6.25
N ARG A 368 -34.37 0.13 5.65
CA ARG A 368 -35.47 -0.49 4.92
C ARG A 368 -36.30 -1.50 5.74
N ARG A 369 -36.09 -1.51 7.08
CA ARG A 369 -36.80 -2.40 8.01
C ARG A 369 -36.61 -3.89 7.67
N TYR A 370 -35.38 -4.24 7.23
CA TYR A 370 -35.02 -5.63 6.92
C TYR A 370 -35.29 -6.55 8.12
N PRO A 371 -36.02 -7.66 7.95
CA PRO A 371 -36.52 -8.45 9.08
C PRO A 371 -35.51 -9.37 9.71
N HIS A 372 -34.32 -9.56 9.06
CA HIS A 372 -33.32 -10.52 9.51
C HIS A 372 -32.13 -9.84 10.18
N ARG A 373 -31.60 -10.49 11.22
CA ARG A 373 -30.27 -10.18 11.78
C ARG A 373 -29.20 -10.90 10.95
N ILE A 374 -28.13 -10.14 10.57
CA ILE A 374 -27.04 -10.67 9.75
C ILE A 374 -26.09 -11.49 10.62
N VAL A 375 -25.71 -12.68 10.14
CA VAL A 375 -24.73 -13.59 10.73
C VAL A 375 -23.41 -13.42 10.00
N TYR A 376 -22.37 -13.02 10.71
CA TYR A 376 -21.02 -12.84 10.16
C TYR A 376 -20.09 -14.03 10.39
N GLY A 377 -20.49 -14.98 11.22
CA GLY A 377 -19.74 -16.19 11.51
C GLY A 377 -20.69 -17.28 12.05
N ARG A 378 -20.90 -18.33 11.27
CA ARG A 378 -21.82 -19.42 11.62
C ARG A 378 -21.40 -20.15 12.91
N LYS A 379 -20.10 -20.36 13.09
CA LYS A 379 -19.55 -21.10 14.24
C LYS A 379 -19.58 -20.31 15.56
N GLU A 380 -19.52 -18.99 15.46
CA GLU A 380 -19.51 -18.06 16.58
C GLU A 380 -20.91 -17.62 17.00
N ASP A 381 -21.88 -17.63 16.07
CA ASP A 381 -23.27 -17.24 16.35
C ASP A 381 -24.09 -18.40 16.88
N ALA A 382 -24.57 -18.31 18.11
CA ALA A 382 -25.30 -19.37 18.77
C ALA A 382 -26.57 -19.80 18.00
N GLY A 383 -27.30 -18.85 17.40
CA GLY A 383 -28.50 -19.11 16.62
C GLY A 383 -28.20 -19.82 15.30
N ALA A 384 -27.15 -19.37 14.60
CA ALA A 384 -26.71 -19.99 13.36
C ALA A 384 -26.11 -21.38 13.60
N LYS A 385 -25.34 -21.56 14.67
CA LYS A 385 -24.81 -22.85 15.07
C LYS A 385 -25.92 -23.87 15.39
N ALA A 386 -26.97 -23.46 16.11
CA ALA A 386 -28.11 -24.31 16.39
C ALA A 386 -28.88 -24.64 15.10
N ALA A 387 -29.06 -23.68 14.19
CA ALA A 387 -29.68 -23.90 12.88
C ALA A 387 -28.89 -24.92 12.05
N TRP A 388 -27.56 -24.80 12.03
CA TRP A 388 -26.66 -25.74 11.34
C TRP A 388 -26.75 -27.15 11.92
N SER A 389 -26.68 -27.31 13.23
CA SER A 389 -26.83 -28.58 13.90
C SER A 389 -28.18 -29.27 13.58
N THR A 390 -29.25 -28.49 13.50
CA THR A 390 -30.57 -29.00 13.09
C THR A 390 -30.56 -29.47 11.62
N ALA A 391 -29.94 -28.68 10.72
CA ALA A 391 -29.85 -29.03 9.30
C ALA A 391 -29.00 -30.30 9.08
N MET A 392 -27.91 -30.46 9.83
CA MET A 392 -27.04 -31.64 9.75
C MET A 392 -27.75 -32.95 10.17
N ALA A 393 -28.84 -32.89 10.94
CA ALA A 393 -29.67 -34.04 11.22
C ALA A 393 -30.40 -34.56 9.97
N ALA A 394 -30.60 -33.74 8.95
CA ALA A 394 -31.21 -34.09 7.66
C ALA A 394 -30.20 -34.67 6.63
N ARG A 395 -28.92 -34.84 7.00
CA ARG A 395 -27.91 -35.39 6.11
C ARG A 395 -28.19 -36.85 5.76
N ASP A 396 -27.92 -37.23 4.53
CA ASP A 396 -27.91 -38.61 4.07
C ASP A 396 -26.64 -39.31 4.54
N SER A 397 -26.76 -40.17 5.54
CA SER A 397 -25.63 -40.91 6.11
C SER A 397 -25.01 -41.92 5.14
N SER A 398 -25.71 -42.28 4.06
CA SER A 398 -25.18 -43.19 3.04
C SER A 398 -24.09 -42.56 2.16
N LEU A 399 -23.95 -41.25 2.20
CA LEU A 399 -22.94 -40.55 1.41
C LEU A 399 -21.53 -40.57 2.00
N ASP A 400 -21.40 -40.97 3.27
CA ASP A 400 -20.12 -41.01 4.00
C ASP A 400 -19.32 -39.69 3.91
N LEU A 401 -20.02 -38.56 4.08
CA LEU A 401 -19.45 -37.22 4.04
C LEU A 401 -19.40 -36.62 5.44
N THR A 402 -18.26 -35.99 5.79
CA THR A 402 -18.04 -35.39 7.10
C THR A 402 -18.80 -34.06 7.26
N GLU A 403 -18.99 -33.60 8.49
CA GLU A 403 -19.58 -32.28 8.75
C GLU A 403 -18.73 -31.16 8.16
N GLU A 404 -17.39 -31.27 8.22
CA GLU A 404 -16.45 -30.33 7.61
C GLU A 404 -16.69 -30.25 6.10
N PHE A 405 -16.97 -31.36 5.42
CA PHE A 405 -17.31 -31.33 4.00
C PHE A 405 -18.53 -30.44 3.72
N TYR A 406 -19.62 -30.61 4.49
CA TYR A 406 -20.83 -29.83 4.33
C TYR A 406 -20.59 -28.35 4.65
N ASP A 407 -19.83 -28.05 5.69
CA ASP A 407 -19.48 -26.69 6.11
C ASP A 407 -18.70 -25.97 5.00
N GLU A 408 -17.64 -26.58 4.49
CA GLU A 408 -16.84 -26.04 3.41
C GLU A 408 -17.61 -25.95 2.08
N GLU A 409 -18.43 -26.97 1.75
CA GLU A 409 -19.22 -26.96 0.54
C GLU A 409 -20.25 -25.83 0.54
N PHE A 410 -20.87 -25.58 1.70
CA PHE A 410 -21.79 -24.46 1.86
C PHE A 410 -21.07 -23.12 1.68
N ASP A 411 -19.91 -22.94 2.33
CA ASP A 411 -19.16 -21.68 2.25
C ASP A 411 -18.54 -21.43 0.87
N GLN A 412 -17.85 -22.44 0.29
CA GLN A 412 -17.05 -22.27 -0.92
C GLN A 412 -17.85 -22.45 -2.22
N VAL A 413 -18.99 -23.13 -2.18
CA VAL A 413 -19.80 -23.39 -3.38
C VAL A 413 -21.14 -22.67 -3.30
N VAL A 414 -21.90 -22.88 -2.22
CA VAL A 414 -23.28 -22.36 -2.11
C VAL A 414 -23.29 -20.86 -1.89
N LEU A 415 -22.63 -20.37 -0.83
CA LEU A 415 -22.58 -18.95 -0.52
C LEU A 415 -21.73 -18.18 -1.54
N ALA A 416 -20.53 -18.67 -1.85
CA ALA A 416 -19.61 -18.00 -2.76
C ALA A 416 -20.21 -17.75 -4.15
N GLN A 417 -21.01 -18.67 -4.68
CA GLN A 417 -21.66 -18.52 -5.99
C GLN A 417 -23.09 -17.96 -5.90
N GLY A 418 -23.62 -17.78 -4.68
CA GLY A 418 -24.99 -17.31 -4.47
C GLY A 418 -26.06 -18.32 -4.89
N VAL A 419 -25.75 -19.60 -4.78
CA VAL A 419 -26.67 -20.71 -5.12
C VAL A 419 -27.86 -20.66 -4.18
N SER A 420 -29.07 -20.61 -4.75
CA SER A 420 -30.31 -20.46 -4.01
C SER A 420 -31.29 -21.63 -4.21
N SER A 421 -31.03 -22.49 -5.19
CA SER A 421 -31.89 -23.61 -5.55
C SER A 421 -31.07 -24.89 -5.79
N ARG A 422 -31.77 -26.02 -5.75
CA ARG A 422 -31.20 -27.36 -6.05
C ARG A 422 -30.64 -27.41 -7.47
N ASP A 423 -31.31 -26.82 -8.46
CA ASP A 423 -30.85 -26.86 -9.85
C ASP A 423 -29.60 -26.02 -10.05
N GLU A 424 -29.53 -24.85 -9.40
CA GLU A 424 -28.30 -24.05 -9.38
C GLU A 424 -27.15 -24.79 -8.72
N TYR A 425 -27.39 -25.53 -7.63
CA TYR A 425 -26.36 -26.34 -6.97
C TYR A 425 -25.86 -27.48 -7.86
N ARG A 426 -26.76 -28.11 -8.63
CA ARG A 426 -26.38 -29.15 -9.62
C ARG A 426 -25.44 -28.58 -10.70
N ALA A 427 -25.65 -27.32 -11.09
CA ALA A 427 -24.84 -26.63 -12.10
C ALA A 427 -23.59 -25.95 -11.53
N ALA A 428 -23.49 -25.77 -10.20
CA ALA A 428 -22.42 -25.02 -9.55
C ALA A 428 -21.04 -25.60 -9.83
N ARG A 429 -20.04 -24.73 -10.01
CA ARG A 429 -18.64 -25.14 -10.21
C ARG A 429 -18.01 -25.49 -8.86
N ARG A 430 -17.26 -26.60 -8.82
CA ARG A 430 -16.57 -27.10 -7.61
C ARG A 430 -15.06 -27.15 -7.82
N ILE A 431 -14.47 -26.03 -8.19
CA ILE A 431 -13.02 -25.92 -8.43
C ILE A 431 -12.29 -25.89 -7.08
N GLY A 432 -11.24 -26.69 -6.96
CA GLY A 432 -10.41 -26.76 -5.74
C GLY A 432 -11.03 -27.53 -4.57
N ARG A 433 -12.14 -28.28 -4.82
CA ARG A 433 -12.73 -29.19 -3.84
C ARG A 433 -12.17 -30.60 -4.05
N GLY A 434 -11.36 -31.10 -3.12
CA GLY A 434 -10.69 -32.39 -3.22
C GLY A 434 -11.61 -33.61 -3.42
N VAL A 435 -12.91 -33.47 -3.10
CA VAL A 435 -13.91 -34.54 -3.24
C VAL A 435 -14.75 -34.35 -4.50
N THR A 436 -14.72 -35.31 -5.42
CA THR A 436 -15.59 -35.33 -6.60
C THR A 436 -17.02 -35.67 -6.20
N LEU A 437 -18.00 -34.84 -6.59
CA LEU A 437 -19.41 -35.03 -6.26
C LEU A 437 -20.25 -35.12 -7.54
N ALA A 438 -20.74 -36.32 -7.86
CA ALA A 438 -21.65 -36.52 -9.00
C ALA A 438 -22.98 -35.78 -8.81
N ARG A 439 -23.69 -35.46 -9.90
CA ARG A 439 -24.98 -34.73 -9.83
C ARG A 439 -26.02 -35.36 -8.92
N SER A 440 -26.16 -36.70 -8.94
CA SER A 440 -27.08 -37.43 -8.05
C SER A 440 -26.71 -37.25 -6.56
N LYS A 441 -25.42 -37.27 -6.24
CA LYS A 441 -24.95 -37.04 -4.86
C LYS A 441 -25.18 -35.56 -4.44
N ARG A 442 -25.12 -34.61 -5.37
CA ARG A 442 -25.46 -33.20 -5.06
C ARG A 442 -26.93 -33.08 -4.67
N ASP A 443 -27.82 -33.84 -5.31
CA ASP A 443 -29.23 -33.84 -4.96
C ASP A 443 -29.47 -34.33 -3.53
N ALA A 444 -28.67 -35.26 -3.06
CA ALA A 444 -28.76 -35.80 -1.69
C ALA A 444 -28.07 -34.87 -0.65
N VAL A 445 -27.14 -34.05 -1.06
CA VAL A 445 -26.48 -33.04 -0.19
C VAL A 445 -27.36 -31.78 -0.02
N TRP A 446 -28.07 -31.35 -1.06
CA TRP A 446 -28.86 -30.11 -1.06
C TRP A 446 -29.86 -29.94 0.09
N PRO A 447 -30.58 -30.97 0.55
CA PRO A 447 -31.56 -30.85 1.65
C PRO A 447 -30.96 -30.27 2.93
N VAL A 448 -29.69 -30.52 3.22
CA VAL A 448 -29.02 -29.94 4.40
C VAL A 448 -28.92 -28.40 4.27
N PHE A 449 -28.56 -27.91 3.09
CA PHE A 449 -28.41 -26.46 2.84
C PHE A 449 -29.76 -25.73 2.81
N ASP A 450 -30.78 -26.38 2.24
CA ASP A 450 -32.13 -25.87 2.22
C ASP A 450 -32.73 -25.80 3.64
N GLU A 451 -32.61 -26.87 4.41
CA GLU A 451 -33.01 -26.92 5.81
C GLU A 451 -32.30 -25.86 6.64
N TYR A 452 -30.98 -25.68 6.45
CA TYR A 452 -30.23 -24.63 7.17
C TYR A 452 -30.81 -23.24 6.91
N ARG A 453 -31.10 -22.90 5.66
CA ARG A 453 -31.70 -21.60 5.30
C ARG A 453 -33.11 -21.45 5.87
N GLN A 454 -33.92 -22.50 5.90
CA GLN A 454 -35.24 -22.49 6.55
C GLN A 454 -35.12 -22.25 8.07
N GLN A 455 -34.17 -22.94 8.72
CA GLN A 455 -33.90 -22.73 10.14
C GLN A 455 -33.38 -21.33 10.46
N LEU A 456 -32.54 -20.73 9.59
CA LEU A 456 -32.15 -19.33 9.72
C LEU A 456 -33.35 -18.40 9.58
N SER A 457 -34.20 -18.62 8.55
CA SER A 457 -35.38 -17.79 8.30
C SER A 457 -36.35 -17.81 9.49
N THR A 458 -36.62 -18.99 10.06
CA THR A 458 -37.46 -19.17 11.26
C THR A 458 -36.91 -18.38 12.45
N ARG A 459 -35.61 -18.25 12.58
CA ARG A 459 -34.93 -17.49 13.64
C ARG A 459 -34.68 -16.01 13.28
N GLN A 460 -35.20 -15.54 12.15
CA GLN A 460 -34.94 -14.21 11.60
C GLN A 460 -33.42 -13.93 11.46
N LEU A 461 -32.67 -14.94 11.04
CA LEU A 461 -31.24 -14.84 10.76
C LEU A 461 -30.97 -14.91 9.26
N LYS A 462 -29.88 -14.35 8.82
CA LYS A 462 -29.42 -14.39 7.42
C LYS A 462 -27.90 -14.40 7.35
N GLU A 463 -27.33 -15.27 6.51
CA GLU A 463 -25.90 -15.22 6.20
C GLU A 463 -25.50 -13.92 5.52
N VAL A 464 -24.29 -13.44 5.77
CA VAL A 464 -23.81 -12.16 5.24
C VAL A 464 -23.83 -12.10 3.72
N ASP A 465 -23.43 -13.16 3.03
CA ASP A 465 -23.44 -13.20 1.57
C ASP A 465 -24.88 -13.19 1.00
N ASP A 466 -25.82 -13.86 1.66
CA ASP A 466 -27.24 -13.78 1.31
C ASP A 466 -27.81 -12.38 1.58
N ALA A 467 -27.36 -11.69 2.65
CA ALA A 467 -27.72 -10.31 2.92
C ALA A 467 -27.18 -9.32 1.86
N TYR A 468 -25.96 -9.56 1.34
CA TYR A 468 -25.42 -8.81 0.21
C TYR A 468 -26.25 -8.98 -1.05
N ARG A 469 -26.71 -10.21 -1.33
CA ARG A 469 -27.60 -10.49 -2.46
C ARG A 469 -28.94 -9.78 -2.31
N ASP A 470 -29.53 -9.83 -1.12
CA ASP A 470 -30.81 -9.16 -0.85
C ASP A 470 -30.67 -7.62 -0.99
N ALA A 471 -29.56 -7.04 -0.50
CA ALA A 471 -29.25 -5.62 -0.67
C ALA A 471 -29.07 -5.24 -2.16
N THR A 472 -28.41 -6.10 -2.94
CA THR A 472 -28.25 -5.92 -4.40
C THR A 472 -29.61 -5.88 -5.09
N ALA A 473 -30.47 -6.86 -4.81
CA ALA A 473 -31.81 -6.93 -5.41
C ALA A 473 -32.67 -5.70 -5.07
N LEU A 474 -32.58 -5.20 -3.84
CA LEU A 474 -33.27 -3.95 -3.45
C LEU A 474 -32.74 -2.74 -4.24
N LEU A 475 -31.42 -2.58 -4.39
CA LEU A 475 -30.85 -1.49 -5.18
C LEU A 475 -31.25 -1.55 -6.65
N GLU A 476 -31.24 -2.75 -7.24
CA GLU A 476 -31.63 -2.96 -8.64
C GLU A 476 -33.11 -2.65 -8.86
N THR A 477 -33.98 -3.04 -7.92
CA THR A 477 -35.42 -2.73 -7.95
C THR A 477 -35.66 -1.23 -7.86
N GLU A 478 -35.02 -0.55 -6.88
CA GLU A 478 -35.13 0.90 -6.71
C GLU A 478 -34.63 1.66 -7.95
N ALA A 479 -33.54 1.20 -8.56
CA ALA A 479 -33.01 1.78 -9.79
C ALA A 479 -33.94 1.59 -10.99
N ALA A 480 -34.57 0.41 -11.11
CA ALA A 480 -35.53 0.12 -12.17
C ALA A 480 -36.81 0.97 -12.02
N GLU A 481 -37.34 1.12 -10.81
CA GLU A 481 -38.50 1.97 -10.48
C GLU A 481 -38.22 3.45 -10.77
N ALA A 482 -37.04 3.96 -10.38
CA ALA A 482 -36.63 5.33 -10.66
C ALA A 482 -36.55 5.58 -12.18
N LYS A 483 -35.99 4.65 -12.94
CA LYS A 483 -35.92 4.72 -14.39
C LYS A 483 -37.29 4.70 -15.03
N ALA A 484 -38.20 3.82 -14.57
CA ALA A 484 -39.57 3.71 -15.07
C ALA A 484 -40.40 4.99 -14.78
N SER A 485 -40.13 5.66 -13.67
CA SER A 485 -40.82 6.90 -13.27
C SER A 485 -40.18 8.18 -13.82
N GLY A 486 -39.15 8.07 -14.66
CA GLY A 486 -38.45 9.22 -15.23
C GLY A 486 -37.67 10.07 -14.19
N LYS A 487 -37.49 9.55 -12.97
CA LYS A 487 -36.68 10.18 -11.93
C LYS A 487 -35.19 9.95 -12.19
N VAL A 488 -34.37 10.91 -11.76
CA VAL A 488 -32.91 10.72 -11.76
C VAL A 488 -32.56 9.48 -10.93
N SER A 489 -31.67 8.64 -11.44
CA SER A 489 -31.24 7.40 -10.76
C SER A 489 -30.93 7.66 -9.28
N THR A 490 -31.54 6.87 -8.40
CA THR A 490 -31.33 6.89 -6.95
C THR A 490 -30.06 6.16 -6.54
N GLN A 491 -29.15 5.89 -7.50
CA GLN A 491 -27.87 5.26 -7.15
C GLN A 491 -27.11 6.11 -6.13
N VAL A 492 -26.67 5.43 -5.08
CA VAL A 492 -26.27 6.06 -3.82
C VAL A 492 -24.99 6.87 -3.97
N TYR A 493 -24.11 6.45 -4.89
CA TYR A 493 -22.79 7.05 -5.06
C TYR A 493 -22.51 7.39 -6.53
N SER A 494 -21.71 8.44 -6.74
CA SER A 494 -21.15 8.76 -8.07
C SER A 494 -20.01 7.80 -8.46
N SER A 495 -19.24 7.37 -7.46
CA SER A 495 -18.09 6.47 -7.64
C SER A 495 -17.89 5.62 -6.39
N VAL A 496 -17.33 4.41 -6.54
CA VAL A 496 -16.90 3.57 -5.42
C VAL A 496 -15.45 3.16 -5.57
N ILE A 497 -14.67 3.36 -4.51
CA ILE A 497 -13.29 2.92 -4.39
C ILE A 497 -13.24 1.75 -3.41
N VAL A 498 -12.57 0.67 -3.81
CA VAL A 498 -12.49 -0.58 -3.05
C VAL A 498 -11.03 -0.90 -2.76
N ASP A 499 -10.65 -0.84 -1.49
CA ASP A 499 -9.34 -1.30 -1.04
C ASP A 499 -9.41 -2.73 -0.50
N GLU A 500 -8.29 -3.45 -0.54
CA GLU A 500 -8.19 -4.87 -0.18
C GLU A 500 -9.17 -5.75 -0.99
N THR A 501 -9.28 -5.49 -2.28
CA THR A 501 -10.25 -6.14 -3.18
C THR A 501 -10.20 -7.68 -3.14
N GLN A 502 -9.05 -8.29 -2.85
CA GLN A 502 -8.88 -9.74 -2.73
C GLN A 502 -9.72 -10.37 -1.61
N ASP A 503 -10.26 -9.58 -0.69
CA ASP A 503 -11.10 -10.06 0.41
C ASP A 503 -12.59 -10.01 0.11
N PHE A 504 -12.98 -9.48 -1.06
CA PHE A 504 -14.37 -9.38 -1.46
C PHE A 504 -14.79 -10.57 -2.32
N GLY A 505 -15.87 -11.23 -1.93
CA GLY A 505 -16.46 -12.34 -2.66
C GLY A 505 -17.42 -11.89 -3.76
N THR A 506 -18.01 -12.86 -4.47
CA THR A 506 -18.91 -12.60 -5.61
C THR A 506 -20.10 -11.72 -5.25
N GLN A 507 -20.74 -11.97 -4.09
CA GLN A 507 -21.95 -11.22 -3.70
C GLN A 507 -21.61 -9.78 -3.32
N SER A 508 -20.48 -9.56 -2.63
CA SER A 508 -20.02 -8.22 -2.31
C SER A 508 -19.60 -7.41 -3.55
N LEU A 509 -18.96 -8.05 -4.55
CA LEU A 509 -18.61 -7.39 -5.81
C LEU A 509 -19.87 -7.01 -6.63
N ARG A 510 -20.89 -7.87 -6.67
CA ARG A 510 -22.19 -7.56 -7.30
C ARG A 510 -22.89 -6.42 -6.62
N LEU A 511 -22.88 -6.39 -5.29
CA LEU A 511 -23.42 -5.28 -4.51
C LEU A 511 -22.71 -3.97 -4.84
N LEU A 512 -21.38 -3.95 -4.83
CA LEU A 512 -20.57 -2.78 -5.18
C LEU A 512 -20.90 -2.28 -6.61
N ARG A 513 -21.12 -3.20 -7.56
CA ARG A 513 -21.54 -2.85 -8.92
C ARG A 513 -22.93 -2.16 -8.93
N ALA A 514 -23.87 -2.63 -8.11
CA ALA A 514 -25.22 -2.09 -8.04
C ALA A 514 -25.30 -0.70 -7.37
N MET A 515 -24.29 -0.30 -6.58
CA MET A 515 -24.27 0.98 -5.87
C MET A 515 -24.02 2.18 -6.78
N VAL A 516 -23.47 1.99 -7.98
CA VAL A 516 -23.05 3.07 -8.90
C VAL A 516 -23.60 2.84 -10.31
N PRO A 517 -23.83 3.92 -11.10
CA PRO A 517 -24.18 3.80 -12.51
C PRO A 517 -22.99 3.24 -13.32
N CYS A 518 -23.28 2.63 -14.47
CA CYS A 518 -22.24 2.22 -15.43
C CYS A 518 -21.82 3.43 -16.27
N VAL A 519 -20.94 4.24 -15.74
CA VAL A 519 -20.46 5.49 -16.35
C VAL A 519 -18.94 5.63 -16.18
N ASN A 520 -18.38 6.71 -16.70
CA ASN A 520 -16.99 7.05 -16.46
C ASN A 520 -16.73 7.23 -14.95
N ASN A 521 -15.56 6.75 -14.48
CA ASN A 521 -15.09 6.88 -13.10
C ASN A 521 -15.96 6.15 -12.05
N ASP A 522 -16.72 5.13 -12.44
CA ASP A 522 -17.67 4.44 -11.56
C ASP A 522 -17.01 3.61 -10.46
N LEU A 523 -16.07 2.71 -10.81
CA LEU A 523 -15.44 1.78 -9.87
C LEU A 523 -13.91 1.84 -9.95
N PHE A 524 -13.25 1.84 -8.80
CA PHE A 524 -11.79 1.78 -8.71
C PHE A 524 -11.36 0.77 -7.66
N PHE A 525 -10.69 -0.29 -8.08
CA PHE A 525 -10.28 -1.41 -7.24
C PHE A 525 -8.78 -1.40 -7.03
N VAL A 526 -8.34 -1.55 -5.78
CA VAL A 526 -6.95 -1.82 -5.45
C VAL A 526 -6.85 -3.10 -4.61
N GLY A 527 -5.86 -3.95 -4.90
CA GLY A 527 -5.74 -5.23 -4.21
C GLY A 527 -4.43 -5.97 -4.45
N ASP A 528 -4.27 -7.08 -3.72
CA ASP A 528 -3.10 -7.95 -3.75
C ASP A 528 -3.54 -9.42 -3.72
N GLY A 529 -3.47 -10.12 -4.85
CA GLY A 529 -3.85 -11.54 -4.93
C GLY A 529 -3.06 -12.44 -3.98
N HIS A 530 -1.81 -12.09 -3.69
CA HIS A 530 -0.93 -12.83 -2.78
C HIS A 530 -1.40 -12.76 -1.31
N GLN A 531 -2.15 -11.72 -0.95
CA GLN A 531 -2.73 -11.52 0.39
C GLN A 531 -4.13 -12.10 0.56
N ARG A 532 -4.62 -12.92 -0.38
CA ARG A 532 -5.91 -13.61 -0.25
C ARG A 532 -5.81 -14.76 0.75
N ILE A 533 -6.25 -14.54 1.97
CA ILE A 533 -6.27 -15.54 3.04
C ILE A 533 -7.65 -16.18 3.26
N TYR A 534 -8.68 -15.72 2.55
CA TYR A 534 -10.04 -16.25 2.64
C TYR A 534 -10.42 -16.98 1.34
N PRO A 535 -10.34 -18.34 1.28
CA PRO A 535 -10.60 -19.09 0.06
C PRO A 535 -12.01 -18.89 -0.52
N ARG A 536 -13.00 -18.69 0.35
CA ARG A 536 -14.41 -18.43 -0.04
C ARG A 536 -14.59 -17.16 -0.88
N ASN A 537 -13.65 -16.22 -0.81
CA ASN A 537 -13.74 -14.92 -1.48
C ASN A 537 -13.09 -14.94 -2.88
N ARG A 538 -12.89 -16.09 -3.48
CA ARG A 538 -12.40 -16.18 -4.87
C ARG A 538 -13.53 -15.80 -5.83
N ALA A 539 -13.43 -14.61 -6.43
CA ALA A 539 -14.41 -14.09 -7.37
C ALA A 539 -13.70 -13.48 -8.58
N ALA A 540 -14.25 -13.69 -9.77
CA ALA A 540 -13.83 -13.02 -10.99
C ALA A 540 -14.71 -11.78 -11.21
N MET A 541 -14.08 -10.60 -11.38
CA MET A 541 -14.78 -9.33 -11.58
C MET A 541 -15.68 -9.35 -12.81
N SER A 542 -15.22 -9.96 -13.91
CA SER A 542 -15.99 -10.13 -15.15
C SER A 542 -17.32 -10.84 -14.94
N LYS A 543 -17.38 -11.83 -14.03
CA LYS A 543 -18.61 -12.58 -13.68
C LYS A 543 -19.55 -11.80 -12.76
N CYS A 544 -19.10 -10.66 -12.23
CA CYS A 544 -19.88 -9.77 -11.37
C CYS A 544 -20.37 -8.51 -12.09
N GLY A 545 -20.29 -8.46 -13.43
CA GLY A 545 -20.67 -7.31 -14.23
C GLY A 545 -19.66 -6.15 -14.17
N ILE A 546 -18.40 -6.43 -13.79
CA ILE A 546 -17.33 -5.45 -13.67
C ILE A 546 -16.30 -5.73 -14.77
N ASP A 547 -16.36 -4.97 -15.88
CA ASP A 547 -15.44 -5.11 -16.99
C ASP A 547 -14.20 -4.24 -16.78
N ILE A 548 -13.05 -4.90 -16.54
CA ILE A 548 -11.74 -4.24 -16.32
C ILE A 548 -10.79 -4.41 -17.52
N ARG A 549 -11.23 -4.98 -18.66
CA ARG A 549 -10.36 -5.23 -19.80
C ARG A 549 -9.75 -3.93 -20.33
N GLY A 550 -8.42 -3.94 -20.51
CA GLY A 550 -7.65 -2.76 -20.90
C GLY A 550 -7.51 -1.68 -19.80
N ARG A 551 -8.09 -1.88 -18.61
CA ARG A 551 -8.09 -0.94 -17.48
C ARG A 551 -7.50 -1.56 -16.20
N SER A 552 -6.66 -2.57 -16.36
CA SER A 552 -5.90 -3.17 -15.26
C SER A 552 -4.45 -2.70 -15.30
N LYS A 553 -3.89 -2.34 -14.14
CA LYS A 553 -2.50 -1.91 -13.97
C LYS A 553 -1.87 -2.68 -12.82
N LYS A 554 -0.53 -2.85 -12.86
CA LYS A 554 0.26 -3.47 -11.79
C LYS A 554 1.27 -2.47 -11.25
N LEU A 555 1.46 -2.46 -9.92
CA LEU A 555 2.48 -1.70 -9.21
C LEU A 555 3.54 -2.69 -8.75
N TYR A 556 4.76 -2.56 -9.25
CA TYR A 556 5.84 -3.51 -8.98
C TYR A 556 6.79 -3.05 -7.87
N LEU A 557 6.86 -1.76 -7.59
CA LEU A 557 7.82 -1.21 -6.65
C LEU A 557 7.23 -1.10 -5.23
N ASN A 558 7.94 -1.68 -4.28
CA ASN A 558 7.59 -1.66 -2.87
C ASN A 558 8.42 -0.60 -2.15
N TYR A 559 7.74 0.38 -1.58
CA TYR A 559 8.33 1.53 -0.88
C TYR A 559 8.39 1.34 0.64
N ARG A 560 7.77 0.30 1.17
CA ARG A 560 7.54 0.14 2.60
C ARG A 560 8.41 -0.89 3.26
N THR A 561 8.48 -2.07 2.66
CA THR A 561 9.10 -3.26 3.23
C THR A 561 10.49 -3.45 2.62
N THR A 562 11.48 -3.82 3.42
CA THR A 562 12.84 -4.06 2.92
C THR A 562 12.89 -5.25 1.95
N ALA A 563 13.92 -5.30 1.12
CA ALA A 563 14.13 -6.38 0.15
C ALA A 563 14.26 -7.74 0.85
N GLU A 564 14.92 -7.78 1.99
CA GLU A 564 15.15 -8.98 2.79
C GLU A 564 13.84 -9.56 3.32
N ILE A 565 12.97 -8.73 3.89
CA ILE A 565 11.64 -9.15 4.35
C ILE A 565 10.81 -9.65 3.17
N ARG A 566 10.80 -8.92 2.05
CA ARG A 566 10.07 -9.30 0.85
C ARG A 566 10.56 -10.64 0.32
N ASN A 567 11.87 -10.84 0.19
CA ASN A 567 12.46 -12.07 -0.33
C ASN A 567 12.09 -13.27 0.56
N GLN A 568 12.19 -13.13 1.86
CA GLN A 568 11.76 -14.16 2.80
C GLN A 568 10.27 -14.47 2.68
N ALA A 569 9.42 -13.44 2.57
CA ALA A 569 7.98 -13.64 2.41
C ALA A 569 7.63 -14.30 1.07
N VAL A 570 8.26 -13.89 -0.04
CA VAL A 570 8.05 -14.46 -1.38
C VAL A 570 8.46 -15.93 -1.45
N ALA A 571 9.57 -16.29 -0.81
CA ALA A 571 10.03 -17.68 -0.75
C ALA A 571 8.96 -18.64 -0.14
N LEU A 572 8.12 -18.15 0.78
CA LEU A 572 7.00 -18.94 1.33
C LEU A 572 5.93 -19.27 0.29
N LEU A 573 5.77 -18.42 -0.72
CA LEU A 573 4.76 -18.58 -1.78
C LEU A 573 5.30 -19.25 -3.04
N GLU A 574 6.54 -19.69 -3.05
CA GLU A 574 7.10 -20.41 -4.19
C GLU A 574 6.31 -21.69 -4.46
N GLY A 575 5.86 -21.85 -5.72
CA GLY A 575 4.98 -22.95 -6.16
C GLY A 575 3.49 -22.79 -5.80
N VAL A 576 3.11 -21.75 -5.03
CA VAL A 576 1.69 -21.48 -4.73
C VAL A 576 1.07 -20.70 -5.89
N ASP A 577 -0.01 -21.23 -6.47
CA ASP A 577 -0.76 -20.55 -7.53
C ASP A 577 -1.47 -19.31 -6.98
N VAL A 578 -1.22 -18.15 -7.58
CA VAL A 578 -1.84 -16.88 -7.20
C VAL A 578 -2.60 -16.31 -8.39
N ASP A 579 -3.89 -16.06 -8.21
CA ASP A 579 -4.70 -15.43 -9.24
C ASP A 579 -4.59 -13.90 -9.22
N ASP A 580 -4.85 -13.29 -10.38
CA ASP A 580 -4.84 -11.84 -10.58
C ASP A 580 -6.17 -11.14 -10.24
N LEU A 581 -7.07 -11.79 -9.50
CA LEU A 581 -8.43 -11.36 -9.14
C LEU A 581 -9.43 -11.31 -10.31
N ASP A 582 -9.10 -11.94 -11.45
CA ASP A 582 -10.02 -12.07 -12.60
C ASP A 582 -9.76 -13.36 -13.41
N ASP A 583 -9.50 -14.47 -12.73
CA ASP A 583 -9.20 -15.79 -13.31
C ASP A 583 -7.85 -15.87 -14.10
N GLY A 584 -6.97 -14.87 -14.05
CA GLY A 584 -5.59 -14.89 -14.56
C GLY A 584 -4.57 -15.24 -13.48
N HIS A 585 -3.27 -15.27 -13.83
CA HIS A 585 -2.16 -15.54 -12.90
C HIS A 585 -1.37 -14.28 -12.59
N ASP A 586 -0.85 -14.15 -11.36
CA ASP A 586 0.07 -13.10 -10.96
C ASP A 586 1.44 -13.66 -10.57
N GLU A 587 2.52 -13.02 -11.05
CA GLU A 587 3.90 -13.46 -10.83
C GLU A 587 4.59 -12.57 -9.78
N LEU A 588 5.12 -13.19 -8.72
CA LEU A 588 5.84 -12.51 -7.64
C LEU A 588 7.23 -11.98 -8.03
N ARG A 589 7.86 -12.55 -9.04
CA ARG A 589 9.27 -12.29 -9.39
C ARG A 589 9.53 -10.85 -9.85
N ARG A 590 8.52 -10.15 -10.35
CA ARG A 590 8.64 -8.76 -10.83
C ARG A 590 8.55 -7.69 -9.73
N TYR A 591 8.20 -8.07 -8.51
CA TYR A 591 8.08 -7.09 -7.42
C TYR A 591 9.45 -6.81 -6.79
N LYS A 592 9.78 -5.54 -6.60
CA LYS A 592 11.07 -5.10 -6.04
C LYS A 592 10.88 -4.12 -4.89
N SER A 593 11.71 -4.25 -3.86
CA SER A 593 11.76 -3.29 -2.76
C SER A 593 12.88 -2.28 -2.99
N LEU A 594 12.62 -1.02 -2.66
CA LEU A 594 13.57 0.09 -2.79
C LEU A 594 14.42 0.31 -1.52
N SER A 595 14.12 -0.39 -0.45
CA SER A 595 14.84 -0.27 0.82
C SER A 595 15.45 -1.61 1.22
N HIS A 596 16.63 -1.55 1.86
CA HIS A 596 17.32 -2.68 2.43
C HIS A 596 17.30 -2.61 3.95
N GLY A 597 17.43 -3.76 4.59
CA GLY A 597 17.47 -3.90 6.05
C GLY A 597 18.18 -5.17 6.51
N PRO A 598 18.19 -5.42 7.82
CA PRO A 598 18.79 -6.65 8.33
C PRO A 598 18.09 -7.89 7.77
N SER A 599 18.89 -8.89 7.38
CA SER A 599 18.38 -10.21 7.05
C SER A 599 18.23 -11.04 8.32
N HIS A 600 17.03 -11.55 8.57
CA HIS A 600 16.79 -12.46 9.68
C HIS A 600 16.42 -13.84 9.12
N PRO A 601 17.26 -14.86 9.34
CA PRO A 601 16.98 -16.20 8.85
C PRO A 601 15.72 -16.76 9.53
N MET A 602 15.06 -17.69 8.83
CA MET A 602 14.02 -18.51 9.42
C MET A 602 14.63 -19.43 10.47
N ILE A 603 14.12 -19.38 11.68
CA ILE A 603 14.60 -20.19 12.80
C ILE A 603 13.65 -21.36 13.02
N GLN A 604 14.17 -22.57 13.05
CA GLN A 604 13.44 -23.75 13.42
C GLN A 604 13.87 -24.22 14.80
N VAL A 605 12.91 -24.44 15.67
CA VAL A 605 13.12 -24.91 17.06
C VAL A 605 12.31 -26.15 17.34
N ASP A 606 12.65 -26.90 18.38
CA ASP A 606 12.09 -28.23 18.59
C ASP A 606 10.64 -28.21 19.09
N ASP A 607 10.30 -27.22 19.92
CA ASP A 607 8.98 -27.12 20.53
C ASP A 607 8.54 -25.68 20.80
N LEU A 608 7.33 -25.53 21.33
CA LEU A 608 6.76 -24.24 21.66
C LEU A 608 7.56 -23.52 22.77
N ALA A 609 8.17 -24.24 23.70
CA ALA A 609 8.94 -23.61 24.79
C ALA A 609 10.19 -22.92 24.22
N ALA A 610 10.92 -23.62 23.34
CA ALA A 610 12.05 -23.04 22.62
C ALA A 610 11.64 -21.87 21.71
N ALA A 611 10.46 -21.94 21.08
CA ALA A 611 9.94 -20.82 20.28
C ALA A 611 9.62 -19.58 21.14
N ILE A 612 9.11 -19.78 22.36
CA ILE A 612 8.85 -18.69 23.32
C ILE A 612 10.17 -18.06 23.74
N ASP A 613 11.17 -18.84 24.15
CA ASP A 613 12.45 -18.33 24.60
C ASP A 613 13.17 -17.58 23.47
N GLU A 614 13.13 -18.09 22.26
CA GLU A 614 13.69 -17.43 21.08
C GLU A 614 12.99 -16.10 20.76
N THR A 615 11.67 -16.06 20.86
CA THR A 615 10.88 -14.82 20.71
C THR A 615 11.30 -13.77 21.73
N VAL A 616 11.44 -14.15 22.99
CA VAL A 616 11.87 -13.26 24.07
C VAL A 616 13.29 -12.76 23.83
N ARG A 617 14.19 -13.64 23.36
CA ARG A 617 15.57 -13.26 23.01
C ARG A 617 15.60 -12.18 21.93
N TYR A 618 14.82 -12.35 20.86
CA TYR A 618 14.71 -11.34 19.79
C TYR A 618 14.20 -10.00 20.31
N LEU A 619 13.17 -10.01 21.14
CA LEU A 619 12.59 -8.78 21.70
C LEU A 619 13.58 -8.06 22.64
N LYS A 620 14.38 -8.79 23.41
CA LYS A 620 15.44 -8.23 24.24
C LYS A 620 16.53 -7.57 23.39
N ASN A 621 17.02 -8.26 22.36
CA ASN A 621 18.04 -7.73 21.45
C ASN A 621 17.55 -6.44 20.76
N TRP A 622 16.29 -6.38 20.35
CA TRP A 622 15.74 -5.17 19.75
C TRP A 622 15.65 -4.00 20.72
N ARG A 623 15.28 -4.27 21.98
CA ARG A 623 15.26 -3.23 23.03
C ARG A 623 16.64 -2.71 23.37
N GLU A 624 17.65 -3.57 23.44
CA GLU A 624 19.04 -3.20 23.66
C GLU A 624 19.58 -2.35 22.51
N ALA A 625 19.30 -2.75 21.26
CA ALA A 625 19.66 -1.96 20.08
C ALA A 625 19.00 -0.57 20.09
N ASP A 626 17.71 -0.47 20.44
CA ASP A 626 17.03 0.82 20.53
C ASP A 626 17.56 1.67 21.70
N ALA A 627 17.90 1.07 22.84
CA ALA A 627 18.52 1.77 23.95
C ALA A 627 19.90 2.33 23.59
N SER A 628 20.70 1.59 22.83
CA SER A 628 22.00 2.05 22.33
C SER A 628 21.89 3.22 21.37
N LEU A 629 20.84 3.24 20.53
CA LEU A 629 20.57 4.36 19.63
C LEU A 629 20.08 5.59 20.39
N ASN A 630 19.26 5.41 21.42
CA ASN A 630 18.73 6.50 22.25
C ASN A 630 19.82 7.14 23.12
N ALA A 631 20.89 6.41 23.47
CA ALA A 631 22.03 6.95 24.19
C ALA A 631 22.82 8.00 23.39
N ASN A 632 22.63 8.06 22.07
CA ASN A 632 23.24 9.02 21.15
C ASN A 632 22.29 10.20 20.81
N ASP A 633 21.40 10.61 21.72
CA ASP A 633 20.42 11.70 21.57
C ASP A 633 19.38 11.53 20.42
N CYS A 634 19.27 10.35 19.84
CA CYS A 634 18.27 10.02 18.84
C CYS A 634 17.10 9.27 19.49
N VAL A 635 15.99 9.93 19.80
CA VAL A 635 14.78 9.25 20.32
C VAL A 635 14.16 8.40 19.20
N VAL A 636 14.58 7.13 19.12
CA VAL A 636 14.01 6.16 18.19
C VAL A 636 12.99 5.31 18.91
N SER A 637 11.71 5.56 18.65
CA SER A 637 10.62 4.70 19.14
C SER A 637 10.13 3.81 18.00
N ARG A 638 10.41 2.50 18.09
CA ARG A 638 10.03 1.50 17.08
C ARG A 638 8.96 0.58 17.62
N THR A 639 7.92 0.39 16.81
CA THR A 639 6.83 -0.52 17.14
C THR A 639 7.23 -1.97 16.89
N ALA A 640 7.06 -2.86 17.88
CA ALA A 640 7.30 -4.29 17.73
C ALA A 640 6.00 -5.09 17.90
N ALA A 641 5.83 -6.15 17.09
CA ALA A 641 4.69 -7.05 17.17
C ALA A 641 5.11 -8.52 17.14
N VAL A 642 4.36 -9.36 17.87
CA VAL A 642 4.44 -10.81 17.83
C VAL A 642 3.13 -11.33 17.25
N LEU A 643 3.22 -12.01 16.11
CA LEU A 643 2.09 -12.50 15.34
C LEU A 643 2.06 -14.04 15.38
N VAL A 644 0.93 -14.61 15.76
CA VAL A 644 0.78 -16.05 15.97
C VAL A 644 -0.51 -16.59 15.36
N ARG A 645 -0.58 -17.91 15.15
CA ARG A 645 -1.77 -18.57 14.60
C ARG A 645 -2.92 -18.68 15.60
N SER A 646 -2.64 -19.01 16.86
CA SER A 646 -3.65 -19.30 17.87
C SER A 646 -3.57 -18.39 19.09
N THR A 647 -4.71 -18.17 19.73
CA THR A 647 -4.78 -17.37 20.96
C THR A 647 -4.04 -18.04 22.12
N ALA A 648 -3.98 -19.39 22.16
CA ALA A 648 -3.25 -20.11 23.21
C ALA A 648 -1.74 -19.82 23.12
N VAL A 649 -1.14 -19.93 21.91
CA VAL A 649 0.28 -19.59 21.68
C VAL A 649 0.53 -18.13 22.01
N ARG A 650 -0.36 -17.22 21.57
CA ARG A 650 -0.27 -15.79 21.90
C ARG A 650 -0.17 -15.56 23.39
N SER A 651 -1.11 -16.13 24.16
CA SER A 651 -1.17 -15.93 25.62
C SER A 651 0.07 -16.50 26.32
N ALA A 652 0.60 -17.63 25.87
CA ALA A 652 1.82 -18.21 26.43
C ALA A 652 3.05 -17.30 26.24
N ILE A 653 3.25 -16.79 25.01
CA ILE A 653 4.36 -15.87 24.71
C ILE A 653 4.18 -14.53 25.47
N GLU A 654 2.96 -13.98 25.46
CA GLU A 654 2.65 -12.73 26.17
C GLU A 654 2.95 -12.84 27.67
N GLN A 655 2.52 -13.94 28.30
CA GLN A 655 2.77 -14.17 29.73
C GLN A 655 4.27 -14.26 30.04
N ARG A 656 5.04 -14.94 29.18
CA ARG A 656 6.50 -15.01 29.34
C ARG A 656 7.14 -13.62 29.17
N CYS A 657 6.73 -12.81 28.21
CA CYS A 657 7.21 -11.44 28.03
C CYS A 657 6.91 -10.57 29.27
N LYS A 658 5.70 -10.70 29.85
CA LYS A 658 5.34 -10.00 31.10
C LYS A 658 6.22 -10.40 32.27
N SER A 659 6.53 -11.70 32.42
CA SER A 659 7.43 -12.17 33.47
C SER A 659 8.87 -11.65 33.31
N GLU A 660 9.27 -11.28 32.10
CA GLU A 660 10.54 -10.61 31.79
C GLU A 660 10.48 -9.07 31.89
N GLY A 661 9.40 -8.52 32.44
CA GLY A 661 9.22 -7.07 32.64
C GLY A 661 8.96 -6.28 31.36
N MET A 662 8.45 -6.91 30.29
CA MET A 662 8.08 -6.23 29.07
C MET A 662 6.66 -5.69 29.15
N SER A 663 6.45 -4.44 28.74
CA SER A 663 5.12 -3.89 28.50
C SER A 663 4.48 -4.56 27.29
N THR A 664 3.26 -5.07 27.43
CA THR A 664 2.57 -5.83 26.38
C THR A 664 1.16 -5.32 26.13
N VAL A 665 0.71 -5.37 24.90
CA VAL A 665 -0.66 -5.02 24.49
C VAL A 665 -1.19 -6.06 23.50
N VAL A 666 -2.39 -6.58 23.79
CA VAL A 666 -3.10 -7.47 22.88
C VAL A 666 -3.99 -6.66 21.96
N ILE A 667 -3.83 -6.83 20.66
CA ILE A 667 -4.70 -6.22 19.66
C ILE A 667 -5.93 -7.10 19.46
N ASP A 668 -7.08 -6.63 19.97
CA ASP A 668 -8.38 -7.30 19.84
C ASP A 668 -9.38 -6.44 19.01
N LYS A 669 -10.63 -6.96 18.82
CA LYS A 669 -11.66 -6.38 17.93
C LYS A 669 -11.95 -4.89 18.16
N ASP A 670 -11.83 -4.42 19.41
CA ASP A 670 -12.29 -3.10 19.81
C ASP A 670 -11.18 -2.20 20.40
N GLN A 671 -9.94 -2.67 20.50
CA GLN A 671 -8.84 -1.85 21.04
C GLN A 671 -8.06 -1.15 19.92
N MET A 672 -8.09 0.17 19.95
CA MET A 672 -7.22 1.01 19.12
C MET A 672 -5.76 0.87 19.55
N MET A 673 -4.83 1.08 18.61
CA MET A 673 -3.37 1.10 18.84
C MET A 673 -2.91 2.33 19.66
N THR A 674 -3.63 2.70 20.71
CA THR A 674 -3.27 3.82 21.59
C THR A 674 -2.20 3.46 22.65
N ALA A 675 -1.63 2.26 22.57
CA ALA A 675 -0.57 1.83 23.48
C ALA A 675 0.73 2.60 23.23
N ALA A 676 1.49 2.81 24.32
CA ALA A 676 2.83 3.39 24.25
C ALA A 676 3.69 2.71 23.18
N PRO A 677 4.50 3.45 22.44
CA PRO A 677 5.30 2.91 21.34
C PRO A 677 6.18 1.72 21.72
N GLU A 678 6.74 1.73 22.93
CA GLU A 678 7.62 0.70 23.50
C GLU A 678 6.90 -0.60 23.88
N ALA A 679 5.57 -0.63 23.93
CA ALA A 679 4.83 -1.83 24.26
C ALA A 679 4.87 -2.84 23.10
N VAL A 680 5.18 -4.11 23.42
CA VAL A 680 5.12 -5.21 22.44
C VAL A 680 3.67 -5.55 22.15
N ARG A 681 3.30 -5.53 20.88
CA ARG A 681 1.95 -5.79 20.42
C ARG A 681 1.76 -7.26 20.07
N PHE A 682 0.68 -7.86 20.54
CA PHE A 682 0.34 -9.26 20.29
C PHE A 682 -0.94 -9.39 19.49
N ALA A 683 -0.90 -10.11 18.38
CA ALA A 683 -2.07 -10.36 17.55
C ALA A 683 -2.04 -11.77 16.95
N THR A 684 -3.21 -12.26 16.54
CA THR A 684 -3.26 -13.41 15.63
C THR A 684 -2.98 -12.97 14.20
N LEU A 685 -2.48 -13.89 13.34
CA LEU A 685 -2.15 -13.62 11.94
C LEU A 685 -3.31 -12.94 11.19
N HIS A 686 -4.55 -13.40 11.41
CA HIS A 686 -5.74 -12.81 10.79
C HIS A 686 -6.02 -11.38 11.29
N ARG A 687 -5.73 -11.09 12.57
CA ARG A 687 -5.94 -9.76 13.17
C ARG A 687 -4.90 -8.74 12.74
N ALA A 688 -3.71 -9.22 12.40
CA ALA A 688 -2.62 -8.37 11.93
C ALA A 688 -2.85 -7.83 10.50
N LYS A 689 -3.82 -8.38 9.76
CA LYS A 689 -4.11 -7.91 8.41
C LYS A 689 -4.55 -6.45 8.40
N GLY A 690 -3.92 -5.64 7.54
CA GLY A 690 -4.13 -4.19 7.47
C GLY A 690 -3.33 -3.36 8.49
N LEU A 691 -2.71 -3.99 9.51
CA LEU A 691 -1.84 -3.32 10.46
C LEU A 691 -0.38 -3.31 9.98
N GLU A 692 0.42 -2.41 10.55
CA GLU A 692 1.83 -2.25 10.19
C GLU A 692 2.68 -1.97 11.44
N PHE A 693 3.87 -2.56 11.47
CA PHE A 693 4.82 -2.42 12.57
C PHE A 693 6.23 -2.21 12.02
N ASP A 694 7.10 -1.57 12.79
CA ASP A 694 8.50 -1.44 12.36
C ASP A 694 9.20 -2.80 12.40
N ARG A 695 8.89 -3.64 13.40
CA ARG A 695 9.47 -4.97 13.61
C ARG A 695 8.38 -6.01 13.89
N VAL A 696 8.52 -7.20 13.31
CA VAL A 696 7.56 -8.29 13.49
C VAL A 696 8.28 -9.60 13.75
N ILE A 697 7.82 -10.36 14.74
CA ILE A 697 8.15 -11.76 14.90
C ILE A 697 6.91 -12.58 14.58
N VAL A 698 7.04 -13.51 13.64
CA VAL A 698 5.98 -14.46 13.29
C VAL A 698 6.34 -15.81 13.91
N VAL A 699 5.42 -16.37 14.73
CA VAL A 699 5.61 -17.70 15.32
C VAL A 699 4.57 -18.66 14.73
N GLY A 700 5.07 -19.68 14.04
CA GLY A 700 4.27 -20.65 13.31
C GLY A 700 4.67 -22.10 13.61
N ARG A 701 3.95 -23.06 13.01
CA ARG A 701 4.29 -24.46 13.08
C ARG A 701 5.11 -24.87 11.86
N ARG A 702 6.06 -25.83 12.03
CA ARG A 702 6.83 -26.41 10.90
C ARG A 702 5.92 -27.06 9.86
N SER A 703 4.79 -27.65 10.28
CA SER A 703 3.79 -28.22 9.37
C SER A 703 3.23 -27.23 8.35
N ALA A 704 3.33 -25.92 8.60
CA ALA A 704 2.95 -24.88 7.63
C ALA A 704 3.82 -24.87 6.35
N LEU A 705 4.98 -25.53 6.37
CA LEU A 705 5.88 -25.70 5.23
C LEU A 705 5.83 -27.10 4.60
N GLY A 706 4.84 -27.91 4.96
CA GLY A 706 4.59 -29.24 4.39
C GLY A 706 4.16 -29.20 2.92
N ASP A 707 3.36 -30.20 2.50
CA ASP A 707 2.86 -30.28 1.13
C ASP A 707 2.19 -28.98 0.68
N LEU A 708 2.44 -28.56 -0.57
CA LEU A 708 1.99 -27.27 -1.09
C LEU A 708 0.46 -27.18 -1.19
N GLU A 709 -0.22 -28.25 -1.58
CA GLU A 709 -1.66 -28.23 -1.74
C GLU A 709 -2.36 -28.10 -0.37
N GLU A 710 -1.82 -28.76 0.66
CA GLU A 710 -2.36 -28.72 2.02
C GLU A 710 -2.01 -27.42 2.76
N THR A 711 -0.82 -26.83 2.50
CA THR A 711 -0.29 -25.71 3.27
C THR A 711 -0.40 -24.34 2.58
N ALA A 712 -0.89 -24.27 1.34
CA ALA A 712 -0.94 -23.03 0.57
C ALA A 712 -1.61 -21.86 1.34
N GLN A 713 -2.67 -22.13 2.10
CA GLN A 713 -3.35 -21.11 2.90
C GLN A 713 -2.51 -20.64 4.09
N GLU A 714 -1.84 -21.58 4.79
CA GLU A 714 -0.94 -21.23 5.91
C GLU A 714 0.26 -20.43 5.42
N ARG A 715 0.83 -20.80 4.27
CA ARG A 715 1.93 -20.04 3.64
C ARG A 715 1.51 -18.62 3.30
N ARG A 716 0.29 -18.41 2.78
CA ARG A 716 -0.25 -17.06 2.55
C ARG A 716 -0.43 -16.27 3.85
N LEU A 717 -0.85 -16.92 4.92
CA LEU A 717 -0.96 -16.27 6.24
C LEU A 717 0.41 -15.83 6.76
N LEU A 718 1.44 -16.68 6.63
CA LEU A 718 2.81 -16.32 7.00
C LEU A 718 3.35 -15.18 6.11
N TYR A 719 3.10 -15.21 4.81
CA TYR A 719 3.42 -14.12 3.88
C TYR A 719 2.80 -12.79 4.33
N VAL A 720 1.49 -12.79 4.61
CA VAL A 720 0.79 -11.60 5.10
C VAL A 720 1.41 -11.09 6.39
N ALA A 721 1.73 -11.99 7.32
CA ALA A 721 2.28 -11.62 8.62
C ALA A 721 3.69 -11.00 8.50
N LEU A 722 4.60 -11.62 7.72
CA LEU A 722 5.94 -11.06 7.49
C LEU A 722 5.88 -9.70 6.81
N THR A 723 4.99 -9.53 5.84
CA THR A 723 4.82 -8.26 5.13
C THR A 723 4.15 -7.17 5.96
N ARG A 724 3.80 -7.41 7.22
CA ARG A 724 3.41 -6.36 8.19
C ARG A 724 4.60 -5.60 8.75
N ALA A 725 5.80 -6.15 8.62
CA ALA A 725 7.03 -5.49 9.03
C ALA A 725 7.50 -4.47 7.98
N LYS A 726 8.05 -3.37 8.48
CA LYS A 726 8.65 -2.30 7.65
C LYS A 726 10.15 -2.43 7.57
N ARG A 727 10.81 -2.80 8.68
CA ARG A 727 12.26 -2.76 8.85
C ARG A 727 12.87 -4.11 9.11
N GLU A 728 12.26 -4.89 9.99
CA GLU A 728 12.82 -6.17 10.45
C GLU A 728 11.69 -7.20 10.65
N ALA A 729 11.88 -8.43 10.17
CA ALA A 729 10.95 -9.53 10.39
C ALA A 729 11.69 -10.82 10.72
N GLY A 730 11.27 -11.51 11.78
CA GLY A 730 11.74 -12.84 12.14
C GLY A 730 10.63 -13.88 11.96
N LEU A 731 10.99 -15.08 11.47
CA LEU A 731 10.09 -16.24 11.37
C LEU A 731 10.63 -17.35 12.25
N ILE A 732 9.88 -17.74 13.27
CA ILE A 732 10.22 -18.84 14.20
C ILE A 732 9.19 -19.96 13.98
N LEU A 733 9.67 -21.17 13.68
CA LEU A 733 8.85 -22.35 13.44
C LEU A 733 9.16 -23.45 14.46
N PHE A 734 8.12 -24.02 15.10
CA PHE A 734 8.21 -25.09 16.09
C PHE A 734 7.42 -26.34 15.70
#